data_f07cfc3786c5e97bfe5e42a761b60533
#
_entry.id   f07cfc3786c5e97bfe5e42a761b60533
#
_cell.length_a   1.000
_cell.length_b   1.000
_cell.length_c   1.000
_cell.angle_alpha   90.00
_cell.angle_beta   90.00
_cell.angle_gamma   90.00
#
_symmetry.space_group_name_H-M   'P 1'
#
loop_
_entity.id
_entity.type
_entity.pdbx_description
1 polymer ?
#
loop_
_entity_poly.entity_id
_entity_poly.type
_entity_poly.pdbx_seq_one_letter_code
_entity_poly.pdbx_strand_id
1 'polypeptide(L)'
;MRNGLYEMFFPKSIVVIGATSDMKKHGGAMLARAIEFGYKGNIYLVNPKQDTIFNLKCYKSVLDFPETPDVAFVVIPAVAVLKTIEECGQKGIKNIVMISAGFKEVGGEGIEREKKLLEIIKKYEMNLVGPNCPGFISPFMDLHFMMSVANVQKGGVVILSQSGGITAAMVDFAKDLGIGCSLICGIGNKADVNEVDIMEMMMNNEEFLKGIKVVALYQESIVDADRLLKVARRFAEKNIPILSLKSGRGDFGRKAALSHTGAMASSDAAVDALFKKAGIIRVDGINELLTLAASFEKISIPLGNRVAIVTNSGGPAVVAADYFEKYGLTLAQLSDETKEKLHQILNKFSAWCAVDNPVDIIGGGSGQMFQEVVELLFNADDNDIVLVTMPKPSFEGVLQDIAHSLVITRRVNPDKPMFVVTMTDVDHDLRERYSRAGLPIFLYPEEVVKIIGKMCEYGGGLKNATFDSYEFSGIHREEAEKIIQGCKSEFLSQEDARKVLEAYGFKFPKTVLAINKNEAENYFADFEGSGIREVYLKIDSPDILHKSDAGCVKKAAMLSKDIEPINVFDEVIKNAKKYNPDAQIKGVLIQEFISDGKEILIGVKYEKGIGHLIAFGEGGIYTEARRDINFALAPLSVEEANGLVESVKFYKILKGVRGEKPVDFNMLRDALLRISQLVSDFPQIAEIDINPIKAFTDKIIAVDARIKIKGG
;
A
#
# COMPACT_ATOMS: atom_id res chain seq x y z
N MET A 1 18.80 -1.25 14.66
CA MET A 1 17.94 -2.28 15.28
C MET A 1 17.66 -1.86 16.70
N ARG A 2 16.41 -1.90 17.15
CA ARG A 2 16.05 -1.56 18.54
C ARG A 2 16.39 -2.72 19.46
N ASN A 3 17.27 -2.49 20.42
CA ASN A 3 17.66 -3.51 21.40
C ASN A 3 16.49 -3.80 22.34
N GLY A 4 16.25 -5.09 22.64
CA GLY A 4 15.28 -5.52 23.63
C GLY A 4 13.79 -5.45 23.16
N LEU A 5 13.50 -5.13 21.89
CA LEU A 5 12.11 -5.03 21.42
C LEU A 5 11.42 -6.41 21.35
N TYR A 6 12.18 -7.49 21.20
CA TYR A 6 11.64 -8.84 21.21
C TYR A 6 11.08 -9.20 22.62
N GLU A 7 11.83 -8.86 23.67
CA GLU A 7 11.43 -9.09 25.06
C GLU A 7 10.16 -8.33 25.45
N MET A 8 9.82 -7.24 24.73
CA MET A 8 8.55 -6.54 24.94
C MET A 8 7.35 -7.46 24.67
N PHE A 9 7.41 -8.26 23.61
CA PHE A 9 6.29 -9.10 23.16
C PHE A 9 6.37 -10.54 23.67
N PHE A 10 7.56 -10.96 24.14
CA PHE A 10 7.83 -12.29 24.72
C PHE A 10 8.47 -12.17 26.11
N PRO A 11 7.83 -11.41 27.03
CA PRO A 11 8.41 -11.10 28.33
C PRO A 11 8.39 -12.32 29.27
N LYS A 12 9.43 -12.45 30.08
CA LYS A 12 9.48 -13.37 31.24
C LYS A 12 8.91 -12.72 32.50
N SER A 13 8.86 -11.39 32.51
CA SER A 13 8.34 -10.61 33.62
C SER A 13 7.65 -9.34 33.15
N ILE A 14 6.53 -9.00 33.76
CA ILE A 14 5.78 -7.78 33.47
C ILE A 14 5.54 -6.96 34.73
N VAL A 15 5.44 -5.64 34.57
CA VAL A 15 4.90 -4.77 35.62
C VAL A 15 3.66 -4.04 35.14
N VAL A 16 2.62 -3.99 35.96
CA VAL A 16 1.41 -3.21 35.76
C VAL A 16 1.43 -1.98 36.66
N ILE A 17 1.68 -0.82 36.06
CA ILE A 17 1.71 0.47 36.76
C ILE A 17 0.31 1.10 36.65
N GLY A 18 -0.33 1.26 37.81
CA GLY A 18 -1.76 1.61 37.89
C GLY A 18 -2.68 0.39 38.00
N ALA A 19 -2.13 -0.73 38.48
CA ALA A 19 -2.90 -1.92 38.84
C ALA A 19 -3.99 -1.56 39.86
N THR A 20 -5.17 -2.19 39.77
CA THR A 20 -6.30 -1.99 40.69
C THR A 20 -7.16 -3.25 40.76
N SER A 21 -7.84 -3.48 41.90
CA SER A 21 -8.84 -4.53 42.04
C SER A 21 -10.18 -4.20 41.36
N ASP A 22 -10.38 -2.93 40.92
CA ASP A 22 -11.60 -2.47 40.26
C ASP A 22 -11.62 -2.92 38.77
N MET A 23 -12.43 -3.93 38.48
CA MET A 23 -12.62 -4.50 37.13
C MET A 23 -13.27 -3.53 36.13
N LYS A 24 -13.82 -2.41 36.59
CA LYS A 24 -14.36 -1.35 35.70
C LYS A 24 -13.26 -0.42 35.18
N LYS A 25 -12.05 -0.52 35.70
CA LYS A 25 -10.89 0.25 35.27
C LYS A 25 -9.95 -0.61 34.42
N HIS A 26 -9.34 -0.01 33.43
CA HIS A 26 -8.43 -0.71 32.51
C HIS A 26 -7.33 -1.50 33.26
N GLY A 27 -6.66 -0.89 34.26
CA GLY A 27 -5.60 -1.54 35.02
C GLY A 27 -6.04 -2.79 35.79
N GLY A 28 -7.32 -2.86 36.19
CA GLY A 28 -7.90 -4.06 36.84
C GLY A 28 -8.33 -5.11 35.82
N ALA A 29 -9.09 -4.70 34.81
CA ALA A 29 -9.62 -5.62 33.81
C ALA A 29 -8.49 -6.29 32.98
N MET A 30 -7.46 -5.53 32.57
CA MET A 30 -6.33 -6.07 31.79
C MET A 30 -5.45 -6.99 32.64
N LEU A 31 -5.17 -6.64 33.90
CA LEU A 31 -4.44 -7.50 34.83
C LEU A 31 -5.18 -8.82 35.07
N ALA A 32 -6.48 -8.76 35.33
CA ALA A 32 -7.29 -9.96 35.52
C ALA A 32 -7.21 -10.89 34.31
N ARG A 33 -7.25 -10.36 33.10
CA ARG A 33 -7.11 -11.16 31.86
C ARG A 33 -5.74 -11.80 31.76
N ALA A 34 -4.66 -11.07 32.02
CA ALA A 34 -3.31 -11.66 31.98
C ALA A 34 -3.19 -12.86 32.94
N ILE A 35 -3.87 -12.80 34.10
CA ILE A 35 -3.92 -13.91 35.07
C ILE A 35 -4.84 -15.03 34.55
N GLU A 36 -6.04 -14.71 34.08
CA GLU A 36 -7.06 -15.65 33.60
C GLU A 36 -6.59 -16.45 32.39
N PHE A 37 -5.93 -15.80 31.42
CA PHE A 37 -5.38 -16.46 30.23
C PHE A 37 -4.08 -17.22 30.49
N GLY A 38 -3.58 -17.17 31.73
CA GLY A 38 -2.58 -18.12 32.23
C GLY A 38 -1.14 -17.72 31.96
N TYR A 39 -0.85 -16.41 31.84
CA TYR A 39 0.54 -15.95 31.76
C TYR A 39 1.41 -16.53 32.87
N LYS A 40 2.54 -17.11 32.48
CA LYS A 40 3.43 -17.87 33.41
C LYS A 40 4.62 -17.05 33.91
N GLY A 41 4.87 -15.87 33.37
CA GLY A 41 5.96 -15.01 33.81
C GLY A 41 5.64 -14.31 35.15
N ASN A 42 6.64 -13.65 35.72
CA ASN A 42 6.48 -12.86 36.93
C ASN A 42 5.63 -11.62 36.70
N ILE A 43 4.65 -11.35 37.57
CA ILE A 43 3.79 -10.16 37.53
C ILE A 43 4.09 -9.27 38.73
N TYR A 44 4.59 -8.08 38.47
CA TYR A 44 4.82 -7.02 39.46
C TYR A 44 3.72 -5.98 39.37
N LEU A 45 3.25 -5.45 40.51
CA LEU A 45 2.19 -4.47 40.56
C LEU A 45 2.65 -3.18 41.23
N VAL A 46 2.31 -2.03 40.64
CA VAL A 46 2.49 -0.72 41.29
C VAL A 46 1.13 -0.11 41.59
N ASN A 47 0.86 0.08 42.88
CA ASN A 47 -0.26 0.85 43.39
C ASN A 47 0.11 1.50 44.72
N PRO A 48 0.11 2.86 44.85
CA PRO A 48 0.50 3.52 46.11
C PRO A 48 -0.51 3.35 47.24
N LYS A 49 -1.75 2.89 46.93
CA LYS A 49 -2.87 2.80 47.92
C LYS A 49 -3.21 1.38 48.37
N GLN A 50 -2.83 0.35 47.62
CA GLN A 50 -3.15 -1.04 47.90
C GLN A 50 -1.88 -1.83 48.14
N ASP A 51 -1.89 -2.77 49.08
CA ASP A 51 -0.75 -3.64 49.39
C ASP A 51 -0.82 -4.97 48.63
N THR A 52 -2.03 -5.38 48.26
CA THR A 52 -2.30 -6.59 47.45
C THR A 52 -3.44 -6.37 46.47
N ILE A 53 -3.35 -6.95 45.26
CA ILE A 53 -4.40 -7.00 44.26
C ILE A 53 -4.39 -8.42 43.65
N PHE A 54 -5.54 -9.10 43.59
CA PHE A 54 -5.69 -10.48 43.09
C PHE A 54 -4.65 -11.45 43.72
N ASN A 55 -4.38 -11.31 45.03
CA ASN A 55 -3.38 -12.06 45.79
C ASN A 55 -1.92 -11.81 45.36
N LEU A 56 -1.64 -10.83 44.52
CA LEU A 56 -0.30 -10.41 44.14
C LEU A 56 0.13 -9.20 44.98
N LYS A 57 1.39 -9.16 45.39
CA LYS A 57 1.97 -8.06 46.17
C LYS A 57 2.05 -6.79 45.32
N CYS A 58 1.63 -5.66 45.87
CA CYS A 58 1.82 -4.32 45.29
C CYS A 58 3.02 -3.60 45.92
N TYR A 59 3.70 -2.86 45.08
CA TYR A 59 4.80 -2.00 45.48
C TYR A 59 4.37 -0.52 45.34
N LYS A 60 5.04 0.38 46.03
CA LYS A 60 4.70 1.82 45.94
C LYS A 60 5.37 2.50 44.73
N SER A 61 6.52 2.03 44.31
CA SER A 61 7.26 2.47 43.10
C SER A 61 7.90 1.27 42.40
N VAL A 62 8.20 1.45 41.11
CA VAL A 62 9.00 0.48 40.34
C VAL A 62 10.43 0.33 40.89
N LEU A 63 10.93 1.31 41.60
CA LEU A 63 12.25 1.28 42.23
C LEU A 63 12.35 0.24 43.38
N ASP A 64 11.21 -0.13 43.98
CA ASP A 64 11.14 -1.07 45.11
C ASP A 64 11.20 -2.55 44.67
N PHE A 65 11.23 -2.87 43.38
CA PHE A 65 11.27 -4.26 42.90
C PHE A 65 12.62 -4.90 43.14
N PRO A 66 12.63 -6.21 43.46
CA PRO A 66 13.88 -6.95 43.68
C PRO A 66 14.68 -7.16 42.39
N GLU A 67 13.99 -7.20 41.23
CA GLU A 67 14.58 -7.39 39.92
C GLU A 67 14.00 -6.38 38.92
N THR A 68 14.55 -6.33 37.70
CA THR A 68 14.10 -5.42 36.62
C THR A 68 13.14 -6.18 35.71
N PRO A 69 11.85 -5.79 35.63
CA PRO A 69 10.89 -6.39 34.69
C PRO A 69 11.26 -6.11 33.22
N ASP A 70 10.91 -7.07 32.34
CA ASP A 70 11.17 -6.96 30.91
C ASP A 70 10.30 -5.89 30.25
N VAL A 71 9.02 -5.72 30.68
CA VAL A 71 8.09 -4.75 30.14
C VAL A 71 7.21 -4.11 31.20
N ALA A 72 6.98 -2.80 31.07
CA ALA A 72 6.04 -2.05 31.90
C ALA A 72 4.78 -1.64 31.12
N PHE A 73 3.62 -2.09 31.59
CA PHE A 73 2.32 -1.61 31.15
C PHE A 73 1.88 -0.41 32.01
N VAL A 74 1.73 0.75 31.35
CA VAL A 74 1.45 2.03 32.04
C VAL A 74 0.00 2.41 31.86
N VAL A 75 -0.78 2.37 32.95
CA VAL A 75 -2.23 2.60 32.98
C VAL A 75 -2.58 3.63 34.05
N ILE A 76 -1.99 4.82 33.98
CA ILE A 76 -2.14 5.91 34.96
C ILE A 76 -2.53 7.22 34.27
N PRO A 77 -3.08 8.22 35.00
CA PRO A 77 -3.35 9.55 34.45
C PRO A 77 -2.11 10.19 33.85
N ALA A 78 -2.26 10.88 32.71
CA ALA A 78 -1.16 11.51 31.95
C ALA A 78 -0.23 12.39 32.78
N VAL A 79 -0.77 13.09 33.78
CA VAL A 79 0.00 13.99 34.65
C VAL A 79 1.06 13.26 35.50
N ALA A 80 0.86 11.99 35.78
CA ALA A 80 1.80 11.17 36.56
C ALA A 80 2.83 10.43 35.70
N VAL A 81 2.63 10.37 34.38
CA VAL A 81 3.41 9.52 33.49
C VAL A 81 4.90 9.89 33.46
N LEU A 82 5.24 11.17 33.28
CA LEU A 82 6.66 11.57 33.09
C LEU A 82 7.54 11.15 34.25
N LYS A 83 7.08 11.38 35.50
CA LYS A 83 7.80 10.94 36.70
C LYS A 83 7.96 9.42 36.73
N THR A 84 6.89 8.71 36.42
CA THR A 84 6.88 7.22 36.46
C THR A 84 7.81 6.63 35.41
N ILE A 85 7.85 7.20 34.21
CA ILE A 85 8.77 6.74 33.15
C ILE A 85 10.23 7.04 33.48
N GLU A 86 10.51 8.17 34.15
CA GLU A 86 11.85 8.46 34.68
C GLU A 86 12.27 7.39 35.72
N GLU A 87 11.36 6.98 36.63
CA GLU A 87 11.61 5.90 37.59
C GLU A 87 11.83 4.54 36.89
N CYS A 88 11.06 4.24 35.82
CA CYS A 88 11.29 3.05 34.99
C CYS A 88 12.69 3.04 34.36
N GLY A 89 13.12 4.17 33.82
CA GLY A 89 14.46 4.32 33.25
C GLY A 89 15.57 4.15 34.29
N GLN A 90 15.41 4.71 35.49
CA GLN A 90 16.34 4.54 36.63
C GLN A 90 16.40 3.09 37.08
N LYS A 91 15.29 2.34 37.07
CA LYS A 91 15.22 0.93 37.36
C LYS A 91 15.87 0.06 36.27
N GLY A 92 16.06 0.57 35.07
CA GLY A 92 16.60 -0.15 33.91
C GLY A 92 15.57 -0.88 33.08
N ILE A 93 14.27 -0.59 33.27
CA ILE A 93 13.18 -1.17 32.42
C ILE A 93 13.31 -0.59 31.03
N LYS A 94 13.48 -1.44 30.03
CA LYS A 94 13.74 -1.00 28.64
C LYS A 94 12.49 -0.91 27.77
N ASN A 95 11.42 -1.60 28.10
CA ASN A 95 10.23 -1.69 27.26
C ASN A 95 8.99 -1.14 27.98
N ILE A 96 8.35 -0.18 27.35
CA ILE A 96 7.16 0.51 27.88
C ILE A 96 5.99 0.32 26.90
N VAL A 97 4.87 -0.17 27.42
CA VAL A 97 3.58 -0.20 26.70
C VAL A 97 2.63 0.77 27.39
N MET A 98 2.33 1.87 26.73
CA MET A 98 1.62 2.98 27.38
C MET A 98 0.15 3.08 26.92
N ILE A 99 -0.72 2.58 27.77
CA ILE A 99 -2.18 2.64 27.59
C ILE A 99 -2.69 4.04 27.87
N SER A 100 -2.05 4.77 28.77
CA SER A 100 -2.41 6.14 29.15
C SER A 100 -2.55 7.05 27.93
N ALA A 101 -3.68 7.78 27.85
CA ALA A 101 -3.96 8.81 26.88
C ALA A 101 -3.72 10.21 27.46
N GLY A 102 -3.86 11.27 26.66
CA GLY A 102 -3.65 12.68 27.05
C GLY A 102 -2.33 13.23 26.53
N PHE A 103 -1.90 12.79 25.36
CA PHE A 103 -0.67 13.19 24.66
C PHE A 103 -1.01 13.92 23.35
N LYS A 104 -0.30 13.68 22.26
CA LYS A 104 -0.46 14.39 20.99
C LYS A 104 -1.91 14.38 20.47
N GLU A 105 -2.68 13.34 20.70
CA GLU A 105 -4.07 13.19 20.25
C GLU A 105 -5.03 14.25 20.84
N VAL A 106 -4.68 14.86 21.98
CA VAL A 106 -5.49 15.94 22.57
C VAL A 106 -5.01 17.34 22.17
N GLY A 107 -3.91 17.46 21.42
CA GLY A 107 -3.32 18.75 21.04
C GLY A 107 -2.71 19.52 22.20
N GLY A 108 -2.37 20.78 21.98
CA GLY A 108 -1.91 21.73 23.02
C GLY A 108 -0.85 21.16 23.97
N GLU A 109 -1.16 21.14 25.29
CA GLU A 109 -0.25 20.59 26.32
C GLU A 109 0.10 19.11 26.10
N GLY A 110 -0.76 18.34 25.39
CA GLY A 110 -0.51 16.95 25.09
C GLY A 110 0.70 16.76 24.18
N ILE A 111 0.91 17.66 23.22
CA ILE A 111 2.07 17.63 22.30
C ILE A 111 3.37 17.86 23.11
N GLU A 112 3.37 18.85 24.00
CA GLU A 112 4.55 19.13 24.83
C GLU A 112 4.84 17.97 25.82
N ARG A 113 3.80 17.32 26.31
CA ARG A 113 3.93 16.14 27.18
C ARG A 113 4.55 14.97 26.44
N GLU A 114 4.11 14.69 25.19
CA GLU A 114 4.69 13.65 24.36
C GLU A 114 6.16 13.93 24.04
N LYS A 115 6.51 15.19 23.74
CA LYS A 115 7.90 15.60 23.51
C LYS A 115 8.80 15.32 24.72
N LYS A 116 8.37 15.72 25.94
CA LYS A 116 9.11 15.42 27.17
C LYS A 116 9.22 13.94 27.46
N LEU A 117 8.16 13.17 27.17
CA LEU A 117 8.18 11.71 27.26
C LEU A 117 9.26 11.12 26.35
N LEU A 118 9.34 11.54 25.10
CA LEU A 118 10.35 11.06 24.16
C LEU A 118 11.78 11.43 24.57
N GLU A 119 11.97 12.57 25.21
CA GLU A 119 13.28 12.95 25.79
C GLU A 119 13.72 11.95 26.87
N ILE A 120 12.79 11.51 27.74
CA ILE A 120 13.07 10.50 28.78
C ILE A 120 13.33 9.13 28.14
N ILE A 121 12.50 8.70 27.18
CA ILE A 121 12.67 7.46 26.43
C ILE A 121 14.07 7.39 25.79
N LYS A 122 14.48 8.47 25.12
CA LYS A 122 15.81 8.57 24.52
C LYS A 122 16.94 8.56 25.55
N LYS A 123 16.78 9.27 26.66
CA LYS A 123 17.79 9.37 27.73
C LYS A 123 18.16 7.99 28.29
N TYR A 124 17.17 7.11 28.45
CA TYR A 124 17.35 5.77 29.04
C TYR A 124 17.41 4.66 27.99
N GLU A 125 17.42 5.00 26.68
CA GLU A 125 17.41 4.04 25.56
C GLU A 125 16.30 2.99 25.71
N MET A 126 15.07 3.48 25.97
CA MET A 126 13.88 2.65 26.11
C MET A 126 13.12 2.53 24.78
N ASN A 127 12.30 1.49 24.64
CA ASN A 127 11.31 1.32 23.59
C ASN A 127 9.92 1.68 24.14
N LEU A 128 9.14 2.47 23.37
CA LEU A 128 7.79 2.87 23.76
C LEU A 128 6.77 2.48 22.69
N VAL A 129 5.83 1.59 23.00
CA VAL A 129 4.60 1.37 22.23
C VAL A 129 3.51 2.25 22.79
N GLY A 130 2.86 3.01 21.95
CA GLY A 130 1.88 4.05 22.31
C GLY A 130 2.48 5.47 22.19
N PRO A 131 2.07 6.43 23.05
CA PRO A 131 0.98 6.35 24.04
C PRO A 131 -0.39 6.14 23.43
N ASN A 132 -1.45 6.10 24.27
CA ASN A 132 -2.83 5.93 23.81
C ASN A 132 -3.01 4.64 23.00
N CYS A 133 -2.43 3.52 23.44
CA CYS A 133 -2.55 2.22 22.80
C CYS A 133 -3.47 1.28 23.60
N PRO A 134 -4.13 0.30 22.96
CA PRO A 134 -4.99 -0.67 23.65
C PRO A 134 -4.21 -1.80 24.35
N GLY A 135 -2.88 -1.88 24.19
CA GLY A 135 -2.03 -2.96 24.63
C GLY A 135 -1.77 -4.01 23.54
N PHE A 136 -1.37 -5.21 23.96
CA PHE A 136 -1.11 -6.31 23.03
C PHE A 136 -1.53 -7.68 23.58
N ILE A 137 -1.66 -8.65 22.67
CA ILE A 137 -1.86 -10.06 22.95
C ILE A 137 -0.70 -10.83 22.33
N SER A 138 -0.02 -11.66 23.14
CA SER A 138 1.00 -12.62 22.69
C SER A 138 0.52 -14.04 23.02
N PRO A 139 -0.19 -14.71 22.09
CA PRO A 139 -0.81 -15.99 22.37
C PRO A 139 0.17 -17.09 22.76
N PHE A 140 1.39 -17.10 22.19
CA PHE A 140 2.42 -18.08 22.53
C PHE A 140 2.98 -17.92 23.95
N MET A 141 2.81 -16.73 24.56
CA MET A 141 3.16 -16.45 25.96
C MET A 141 1.97 -16.61 26.89
N ASP A 142 0.79 -16.97 26.39
CA ASP A 142 -0.49 -16.93 27.09
C ASP A 142 -0.72 -15.56 27.76
N LEU A 143 -0.16 -14.49 27.16
CA LEU A 143 -0.24 -13.11 27.65
C LEU A 143 -1.29 -12.32 26.90
N HIS A 144 -2.37 -11.98 27.61
CA HIS A 144 -3.43 -11.11 27.12
C HIS A 144 -3.47 -9.82 27.96
N PHE A 145 -2.76 -8.79 27.52
CA PHE A 145 -2.81 -7.48 28.15
C PHE A 145 -3.35 -6.43 27.16
N MET A 146 -4.66 -6.50 26.90
CA MET A 146 -5.34 -5.66 25.93
C MET A 146 -6.76 -5.32 26.38
N MET A 147 -7.35 -4.25 25.81
CA MET A 147 -8.71 -3.80 26.12
C MET A 147 -9.83 -4.71 25.57
N SER A 148 -9.55 -5.68 24.68
CA SER A 148 -10.53 -6.70 24.23
C SER A 148 -10.70 -7.81 25.27
N VAL A 149 -11.86 -8.48 25.23
CA VAL A 149 -12.18 -9.65 26.08
C VAL A 149 -12.08 -10.98 25.36
N ALA A 150 -12.03 -10.98 24.04
CA ALA A 150 -11.98 -12.20 23.25
C ALA A 150 -10.59 -12.86 23.32
N ASN A 151 -10.55 -14.18 23.42
CA ASN A 151 -9.33 -14.95 23.26
C ASN A 151 -9.16 -15.40 21.82
N VAL A 152 -7.93 -15.33 21.30
CA VAL A 152 -7.58 -15.79 19.96
C VAL A 152 -6.71 -17.03 20.04
N GLN A 153 -6.83 -17.92 19.06
CA GLN A 153 -6.02 -19.14 18.96
C GLN A 153 -4.57 -18.79 18.59
N LYS A 154 -3.64 -19.69 18.97
CA LYS A 154 -2.25 -19.65 18.51
C LYS A 154 -2.21 -19.95 17.01
N GLY A 155 -1.49 -19.14 16.23
CA GLY A 155 -1.40 -19.32 14.78
C GLY A 155 -0.44 -18.35 14.10
N GLY A 156 -0.54 -18.20 12.79
CA GLY A 156 0.45 -17.51 11.95
C GLY A 156 0.14 -16.05 11.62
N VAL A 157 -0.95 -15.47 12.11
CA VAL A 157 -1.31 -14.09 11.80
C VAL A 157 -0.71 -13.12 12.80
N VAL A 158 -0.09 -12.06 12.29
CA VAL A 158 0.30 -10.88 13.08
C VAL A 158 -0.63 -9.73 12.73
N ILE A 159 -1.22 -9.08 13.74
CA ILE A 159 -2.08 -7.90 13.58
C ILE A 159 -1.39 -6.71 14.24
N LEU A 160 -1.08 -5.67 13.47
CA LEU A 160 -0.56 -4.40 13.96
C LEU A 160 -1.54 -3.28 13.60
N SER A 161 -2.05 -2.59 14.61
CA SER A 161 -3.13 -1.61 14.40
C SER A 161 -2.84 -0.29 15.09
N GLN A 162 -3.04 0.81 14.38
CA GLN A 162 -2.89 2.16 14.95
C GLN A 162 -4.09 2.57 15.80
N SER A 163 -5.28 1.99 15.58
CA SER A 163 -6.52 2.37 16.27
C SER A 163 -6.88 1.39 17.38
N GLY A 164 -7.10 1.88 18.59
CA GLY A 164 -7.51 1.06 19.73
C GLY A 164 -8.86 0.37 19.53
N GLY A 165 -9.87 1.11 19.09
CA GLY A 165 -11.22 0.56 18.86
C GLY A 165 -11.24 -0.48 17.72
N ILE A 166 -10.53 -0.21 16.63
CA ILE A 166 -10.42 -1.16 15.52
C ILE A 166 -9.63 -2.41 15.95
N THR A 167 -8.57 -2.26 16.75
CA THR A 167 -7.83 -3.42 17.28
C THR A 167 -8.75 -4.33 18.10
N ALA A 168 -9.55 -3.78 18.99
CA ALA A 168 -10.50 -4.58 19.80
C ALA A 168 -11.51 -5.31 18.90
N ALA A 169 -12.09 -4.63 17.92
CA ALA A 169 -13.00 -5.26 16.95
C ALA A 169 -12.29 -6.38 16.14
N MET A 170 -11.06 -6.17 15.71
CA MET A 170 -10.30 -7.19 14.98
C MET A 170 -10.02 -8.44 15.84
N VAL A 171 -9.81 -8.29 17.15
CA VAL A 171 -9.65 -9.45 18.07
C VAL A 171 -10.94 -10.26 18.12
N ASP A 172 -12.10 -9.60 18.24
CA ASP A 172 -13.39 -10.28 18.26
C ASP A 172 -13.67 -11.00 16.93
N PHE A 173 -13.46 -10.33 15.80
CA PHE A 173 -13.59 -10.95 14.48
C PHE A 173 -12.59 -12.09 14.24
N ALA A 174 -11.35 -11.95 14.71
CA ALA A 174 -10.35 -13.03 14.58
C ALA A 174 -10.79 -14.29 15.32
N LYS A 175 -11.37 -14.14 16.51
CA LYS A 175 -11.99 -15.24 17.25
C LYS A 175 -13.11 -15.89 16.46
N ASP A 176 -14.06 -15.07 15.95
CA ASP A 176 -15.25 -15.56 15.23
C ASP A 176 -14.90 -16.27 13.92
N LEU A 177 -13.85 -15.80 13.22
CA LEU A 177 -13.33 -16.43 12.01
C LEU A 177 -12.38 -17.61 12.28
N GLY A 178 -12.06 -17.87 13.55
CA GLY A 178 -11.10 -18.92 13.95
C GLY A 178 -9.69 -18.65 13.45
N ILE A 179 -9.28 -17.38 13.37
CA ILE A 179 -7.93 -16.98 12.97
C ILE A 179 -6.96 -17.25 14.12
N GLY A 180 -5.87 -17.95 13.80
CA GLY A 180 -4.76 -18.13 14.73
C GLY A 180 -3.77 -16.97 14.67
N CYS A 181 -3.44 -16.37 15.81
CA CYS A 181 -2.53 -15.24 15.86
C CYS A 181 -1.21 -15.56 16.56
N SER A 182 -0.12 -14.95 16.06
CA SER A 182 1.19 -14.95 16.73
C SER A 182 1.35 -13.72 17.62
N LEU A 183 0.86 -12.57 17.17
CA LEU A 183 0.92 -11.31 17.90
C LEU A 183 -0.24 -10.40 17.44
N ILE A 184 -0.91 -9.75 18.38
CA ILE A 184 -1.82 -8.65 18.10
C ILE A 184 -1.35 -7.45 18.92
N CYS A 185 -0.97 -6.35 18.27
CA CYS A 185 -0.48 -5.16 18.95
C CYS A 185 -1.20 -3.90 18.45
N GLY A 186 -1.80 -3.19 19.40
CA GLY A 186 -2.26 -1.84 19.17
C GLY A 186 -1.11 -0.85 19.38
N ILE A 187 -0.76 -0.09 18.35
CA ILE A 187 0.43 0.77 18.36
C ILE A 187 0.12 2.18 18.90
N GLY A 188 -1.15 2.62 18.86
CA GLY A 188 -1.57 3.94 19.34
C GLY A 188 -0.97 5.10 18.54
N ASN A 189 -0.46 6.12 19.23
CA ASN A 189 0.07 7.35 18.62
C ASN A 189 1.34 7.15 17.78
N LYS A 190 2.03 5.99 17.89
CA LYS A 190 3.33 5.71 17.25
C LYS A 190 4.39 6.78 17.58
N ALA A 191 4.48 7.19 18.83
CA ALA A 191 5.39 8.26 19.20
C ALA A 191 6.87 7.82 19.07
N ASP A 192 7.15 6.53 19.27
CA ASP A 192 8.50 5.96 19.20
C ASP A 192 8.52 4.66 18.38
N VAL A 193 7.97 3.55 18.89
CA VAL A 193 7.88 2.27 18.15
C VAL A 193 6.68 2.32 17.19
N ASN A 194 6.93 1.94 15.94
CA ASN A 194 5.92 1.83 14.89
C ASN A 194 5.86 0.41 14.30
N GLU A 195 4.98 0.18 13.34
CA GLU A 195 4.81 -1.12 12.68
C GLU A 195 6.08 -1.62 12.01
N VAL A 196 6.91 -0.71 11.47
CA VAL A 196 8.16 -1.10 10.79
C VAL A 196 9.17 -1.63 11.79
N ASP A 197 9.32 -1.00 12.97
CA ASP A 197 10.19 -1.48 14.04
C ASP A 197 9.83 -2.90 14.47
N ILE A 198 8.51 -3.18 14.61
CA ILE A 198 8.01 -4.50 14.99
C ILE A 198 8.28 -5.53 13.87
N MET A 199 8.03 -5.15 12.61
CA MET A 199 8.30 -6.01 11.46
C MET A 199 9.81 -6.30 11.29
N GLU A 200 10.68 -5.32 11.50
CA GLU A 200 12.13 -5.53 11.49
C GLU A 200 12.58 -6.46 12.63
N MET A 201 12.00 -6.32 13.82
CA MET A 201 12.25 -7.23 14.94
C MET A 201 11.87 -8.67 14.57
N MET A 202 10.70 -8.88 13.93
CA MET A 202 10.27 -10.21 13.47
C MET A 202 11.25 -10.79 12.45
N MET A 203 11.65 -9.99 11.43
CA MET A 203 12.59 -10.42 10.39
C MET A 203 13.98 -10.80 10.91
N ASN A 204 14.35 -10.30 12.08
CA ASN A 204 15.64 -10.57 12.70
C ASN A 204 15.57 -11.69 13.78
N ASN A 205 14.38 -12.29 13.98
CA ASN A 205 14.19 -13.42 14.89
C ASN A 205 13.65 -14.63 14.10
N GLU A 206 14.55 -15.52 13.70
CA GLU A 206 14.19 -16.67 12.84
C GLU A 206 13.18 -17.62 13.48
N GLU A 207 13.23 -17.80 14.81
CA GLU A 207 12.31 -18.70 15.50
C GLU A 207 10.89 -18.14 15.46
N PHE A 208 10.73 -16.86 15.74
CA PHE A 208 9.42 -16.20 15.63
C PHE A 208 8.93 -16.14 14.18
N LEU A 209 9.82 -15.82 13.25
CA LEU A 209 9.49 -15.69 11.82
C LEU A 209 8.94 -17.00 11.22
N LYS A 210 9.47 -18.17 11.60
CA LYS A 210 9.00 -19.48 11.12
C LYS A 210 7.51 -19.73 11.36
N GLY A 211 6.95 -19.13 12.42
CA GLY A 211 5.53 -19.24 12.76
C GLY A 211 4.63 -18.29 11.99
N ILE A 212 5.17 -17.25 11.40
CA ILE A 212 4.37 -16.19 10.73
C ILE A 212 3.97 -16.61 9.31
N LYS A 213 2.69 -16.45 9.00
CA LYS A 213 2.10 -16.72 7.67
C LYS A 213 1.67 -15.45 6.95
N VAL A 214 1.24 -14.43 7.69
CA VAL A 214 0.74 -13.17 7.14
C VAL A 214 0.81 -12.05 8.19
N VAL A 215 1.05 -10.81 7.74
CA VAL A 215 0.99 -9.61 8.56
C VAL A 215 -0.17 -8.74 8.11
N ALA A 216 -1.08 -8.41 9.01
CA ALA A 216 -2.25 -7.56 8.78
C ALA A 216 -2.07 -6.21 9.47
N LEU A 217 -2.08 -5.13 8.68
CA LEU A 217 -1.85 -3.76 9.14
C LEU A 217 -3.13 -2.92 9.06
N TYR A 218 -3.44 -2.19 10.12
CA TYR A 218 -4.34 -1.05 10.06
C TYR A 218 -3.53 0.23 10.31
N GLN A 219 -3.50 1.12 9.32
CA GLN A 219 -2.66 2.32 9.32
C GLN A 219 -3.49 3.59 9.06
N GLU A 220 -3.31 4.60 9.90
CA GLU A 220 -3.85 5.96 9.69
C GLU A 220 -2.77 6.88 9.08
N SER A 221 -1.50 6.60 9.37
CA SER A 221 -0.34 7.31 8.82
C SER A 221 0.79 6.33 8.47
N ILE A 222 1.63 6.69 7.50
CA ILE A 222 2.89 6.02 7.18
C ILE A 222 4.00 6.95 7.68
N VAL A 223 4.86 6.46 8.56
CA VAL A 223 5.89 7.29 9.22
C VAL A 223 7.21 7.22 8.44
N ASP A 224 7.58 6.04 7.97
CA ASP A 224 8.86 5.78 7.31
C ASP A 224 8.65 4.84 6.13
N ALA A 225 8.37 5.43 4.96
CA ALA A 225 8.08 4.66 3.75
C ALA A 225 9.28 3.86 3.25
N ASP A 226 10.49 4.40 3.37
CA ASP A 226 11.72 3.73 2.94
C ASP A 226 11.99 2.45 3.73
N ARG A 227 11.87 2.52 5.06
CA ARG A 227 12.04 1.33 5.90
C ARG A 227 10.89 0.35 5.70
N LEU A 228 9.64 0.86 5.56
CA LEU A 228 8.49 0.01 5.25
C LEU A 228 8.71 -0.76 3.95
N LEU A 229 9.17 -0.08 2.91
CA LEU A 229 9.50 -0.66 1.62
C LEU A 229 10.54 -1.79 1.77
N LYS A 230 11.65 -1.52 2.47
CA LYS A 230 12.76 -2.48 2.67
C LYS A 230 12.32 -3.70 3.48
N VAL A 231 11.60 -3.50 4.58
CA VAL A 231 11.15 -4.62 5.42
C VAL A 231 10.09 -5.45 4.73
N ALA A 232 9.14 -4.82 4.00
CA ALA A 232 8.10 -5.53 3.27
C ALA A 232 8.67 -6.46 2.19
N ARG A 233 9.74 -6.03 1.53
CA ARG A 233 10.45 -6.87 0.56
C ARG A 233 11.06 -8.13 1.20
N ARG A 234 11.67 -7.99 2.37
CA ARG A 234 12.22 -9.14 3.11
C ARG A 234 11.11 -10.14 3.48
N PHE A 235 9.89 -9.65 3.81
CA PHE A 235 8.74 -10.52 4.02
C PHE A 235 8.29 -11.21 2.72
N ALA A 236 8.24 -10.49 1.60
CA ALA A 236 7.89 -11.05 0.30
C ALA A 236 8.88 -12.16 -0.15
N GLU A 237 10.18 -11.98 0.06
CA GLU A 237 11.23 -12.99 -0.18
C GLU A 237 11.02 -14.28 0.63
N LYS A 238 10.36 -14.17 1.79
CA LYS A 238 9.97 -15.31 2.63
C LYS A 238 8.57 -15.87 2.29
N ASN A 239 7.93 -15.36 1.25
CA ASN A 239 6.54 -15.66 0.91
C ASN A 239 5.53 -15.37 2.05
N ILE A 240 5.79 -14.34 2.84
CA ILE A 240 4.91 -13.86 3.91
C ILE A 240 4.24 -12.58 3.43
N PRO A 241 2.95 -12.61 3.02
CA PRO A 241 2.24 -11.43 2.54
C PRO A 241 2.00 -10.42 3.66
N ILE A 242 2.04 -9.15 3.29
CA ILE A 242 1.61 -8.03 4.14
C ILE A 242 0.33 -7.47 3.55
N LEU A 243 -0.72 -7.41 4.36
CA LEU A 243 -2.01 -6.81 4.04
C LEU A 243 -2.11 -5.47 4.72
N SER A 244 -2.62 -4.45 4.06
CA SER A 244 -2.81 -3.14 4.70
C SER A 244 -4.16 -2.51 4.39
N LEU A 245 -4.87 -2.17 5.46
CA LEU A 245 -6.00 -1.26 5.43
C LEU A 245 -5.49 0.13 5.83
N LYS A 246 -5.26 0.99 4.83
CA LYS A 246 -4.86 2.39 5.04
C LYS A 246 -6.07 3.29 4.98
N SER A 247 -6.41 3.92 6.11
CA SER A 247 -7.51 4.88 6.20
C SER A 247 -7.16 6.25 5.60
N GLY A 248 -8.17 7.08 5.33
CA GLY A 248 -7.96 8.43 4.79
C GLY A 248 -7.78 8.46 3.27
N ARG A 249 -8.47 7.61 2.50
CA ARG A 249 -8.43 7.58 1.03
C ARG A 249 -9.00 8.84 0.39
N GLY A 250 -10.24 9.16 0.69
CA GLY A 250 -10.93 10.34 0.15
C GLY A 250 -10.70 11.60 0.98
N ASP A 251 -11.13 12.76 0.47
CA ASP A 251 -10.97 14.06 1.15
C ASP A 251 -11.60 14.10 2.53
N PHE A 252 -12.79 13.52 2.70
CA PHE A 252 -13.45 13.43 4.00
C PHE A 252 -12.66 12.55 4.98
N GLY A 253 -12.18 11.41 4.51
CA GLY A 253 -11.35 10.51 5.32
C GLY A 253 -10.02 11.15 5.73
N ARG A 254 -9.36 11.90 4.82
CA ARG A 254 -8.13 12.66 5.13
C ARG A 254 -8.37 13.73 6.19
N LYS A 255 -9.46 14.48 6.09
CA LYS A 255 -9.85 15.49 7.12
C LYS A 255 -10.11 14.84 8.47
N ALA A 256 -10.82 13.71 8.50
CA ALA A 256 -11.08 12.96 9.72
C ALA A 256 -9.79 12.41 10.36
N ALA A 257 -8.89 11.81 9.55
CA ALA A 257 -7.60 11.31 10.03
C ALA A 257 -6.72 12.43 10.59
N LEU A 258 -6.66 13.59 9.95
CA LEU A 258 -5.93 14.76 10.44
C LEU A 258 -6.46 15.23 11.81
N SER A 259 -7.80 15.27 11.97
CA SER A 259 -8.43 15.64 13.23
C SER A 259 -8.17 14.65 14.36
N HIS A 260 -8.05 13.36 14.04
CA HIS A 260 -7.88 12.28 15.01
C HIS A 260 -6.41 12.06 15.42
N THR A 261 -5.47 12.12 14.47
CA THR A 261 -4.06 11.77 14.72
C THR A 261 -3.11 12.97 14.72
N GLY A 262 -3.57 14.14 14.27
CA GLY A 262 -2.73 15.32 14.05
C GLY A 262 -1.67 15.13 12.96
N ALA A 263 -1.72 14.06 12.18
CA ALA A 263 -0.80 13.76 11.09
C ALA A 263 -1.43 14.06 9.73
N MET A 264 -0.68 14.75 8.85
CA MET A 264 -1.12 15.00 7.48
C MET A 264 -1.12 13.67 6.71
N ALA A 265 -2.26 13.26 6.15
CA ALA A 265 -2.36 12.07 5.32
C ALA A 265 -1.73 12.30 3.94
N SER A 266 -0.91 11.36 3.49
CA SER A 266 -0.36 11.34 2.12
C SER A 266 -1.47 11.16 1.08
N SER A 267 -1.19 11.52 -0.19
CA SER A 267 -2.15 11.29 -1.27
C SER A 267 -2.41 9.79 -1.45
N ASP A 268 -3.64 9.44 -1.84
CA ASP A 268 -4.03 8.03 -2.01
C ASP A 268 -3.21 7.34 -3.11
N ALA A 269 -2.94 8.06 -4.21
CA ALA A 269 -2.09 7.59 -5.29
C ALA A 269 -0.65 7.26 -4.84
N ALA A 270 -0.08 8.07 -3.93
CA ALA A 270 1.26 7.81 -3.41
C ALA A 270 1.29 6.58 -2.50
N VAL A 271 0.23 6.37 -1.72
CA VAL A 271 0.10 5.16 -0.89
C VAL A 271 -0.06 3.91 -1.77
N ASP A 272 -0.87 3.98 -2.84
CA ASP A 272 -1.02 2.87 -3.80
C ASP A 272 0.30 2.54 -4.49
N ALA A 273 1.03 3.56 -4.96
CA ALA A 273 2.33 3.37 -5.60
C ALA A 273 3.37 2.75 -4.63
N LEU A 274 3.39 3.21 -3.37
CA LEU A 274 4.25 2.65 -2.33
C LEU A 274 3.91 1.18 -2.06
N PHE A 275 2.63 0.85 -1.85
CA PHE A 275 2.22 -0.51 -1.53
C PHE A 275 2.47 -1.47 -2.69
N LYS A 276 2.17 -1.05 -3.93
CA LYS A 276 2.48 -1.83 -5.12
C LYS A 276 3.98 -2.12 -5.22
N LYS A 277 4.81 -1.10 -5.03
CA LYS A 277 6.28 -1.24 -5.02
C LYS A 277 6.77 -2.14 -3.90
N ALA A 278 6.18 -2.04 -2.71
CA ALA A 278 6.54 -2.82 -1.53
C ALA A 278 6.05 -4.28 -1.57
N GLY A 279 5.19 -4.64 -2.52
CA GLY A 279 4.51 -5.94 -2.52
C GLY A 279 3.46 -6.08 -1.43
N ILE A 280 2.91 -4.96 -0.92
CA ILE A 280 1.87 -4.92 0.11
C ILE A 280 0.50 -4.98 -0.57
N ILE A 281 -0.35 -5.91 -0.13
CA ILE A 281 -1.71 -6.04 -0.62
C ILE A 281 -2.60 -5.01 0.08
N ARG A 282 -3.11 -4.04 -0.69
CA ARG A 282 -4.07 -3.07 -0.15
C ARG A 282 -5.47 -3.64 -0.10
N VAL A 283 -6.16 -3.45 1.03
CA VAL A 283 -7.55 -3.88 1.23
C VAL A 283 -8.48 -2.69 1.49
N ASP A 284 -9.79 -2.89 1.26
CA ASP A 284 -10.79 -1.80 1.31
C ASP A 284 -11.52 -1.70 2.64
N GLY A 285 -11.51 -2.77 3.44
CA GLY A 285 -12.23 -2.83 4.71
C GLY A 285 -11.69 -3.85 5.69
N ILE A 286 -12.19 -3.78 6.93
CA ILE A 286 -11.76 -4.65 8.04
C ILE A 286 -12.12 -6.11 7.75
N ASN A 287 -13.33 -6.37 7.24
CA ASN A 287 -13.77 -7.72 6.89
C ASN A 287 -12.82 -8.33 5.85
N GLU A 288 -12.52 -7.60 4.77
CA GLU A 288 -11.58 -8.06 3.75
C GLU A 288 -10.17 -8.32 4.32
N LEU A 289 -9.67 -7.43 5.20
CA LEU A 289 -8.37 -7.59 5.85
C LEU A 289 -8.29 -8.92 6.61
N LEU A 290 -9.27 -9.21 7.43
CA LEU A 290 -9.26 -10.40 8.28
C LEU A 290 -9.59 -11.67 7.50
N THR A 291 -10.52 -11.62 6.55
CA THR A 291 -10.86 -12.76 5.71
C THR A 291 -9.69 -13.15 4.81
N LEU A 292 -8.98 -12.17 4.26
CA LEU A 292 -7.77 -12.41 3.47
C LEU A 292 -6.61 -12.92 4.36
N ALA A 293 -6.46 -12.41 5.58
CA ALA A 293 -5.49 -12.91 6.54
C ALA A 293 -5.76 -14.36 6.93
N ALA A 294 -7.02 -14.72 7.20
CA ALA A 294 -7.44 -16.10 7.44
C ALA A 294 -7.11 -17.02 6.25
N SER A 295 -7.31 -16.52 5.03
CA SER A 295 -7.04 -17.27 3.80
C SER A 295 -5.53 -17.53 3.65
N PHE A 296 -4.68 -16.54 3.80
CA PHE A 296 -3.22 -16.71 3.72
C PHE A 296 -2.63 -17.54 4.88
N GLU A 297 -3.27 -17.52 6.05
CA GLU A 297 -2.86 -18.38 7.16
C GLU A 297 -3.09 -19.85 6.83
N LYS A 298 -4.20 -20.18 6.13
CA LYS A 298 -4.73 -21.53 6.05
C LYS A 298 -4.67 -22.15 4.66
N ILE A 299 -4.65 -21.35 3.61
CA ILE A 299 -4.69 -21.80 2.21
C ILE A 299 -3.34 -21.48 1.56
N SER A 300 -2.83 -22.43 0.78
CA SER A 300 -1.61 -22.25 0.00
C SER A 300 -1.80 -21.13 -1.02
N ILE A 301 -0.75 -20.35 -1.27
CA ILE A 301 -0.78 -19.26 -2.26
C ILE A 301 -0.98 -19.88 -3.65
N PRO A 302 -2.03 -19.51 -4.41
CA PRO A 302 -2.25 -20.02 -5.75
C PRO A 302 -1.08 -19.68 -6.68
N LEU A 303 -0.64 -20.63 -7.49
CA LEU A 303 0.40 -20.44 -8.50
C LEU A 303 -0.14 -20.07 -9.87
N GLY A 304 -1.45 -20.23 -10.08
CA GLY A 304 -2.18 -19.86 -11.29
C GLY A 304 -3.57 -19.34 -10.96
N ASN A 305 -4.35 -18.99 -11.97
CA ASN A 305 -5.65 -18.33 -11.84
C ASN A 305 -6.82 -19.13 -12.42
N ARG A 306 -6.60 -20.40 -12.83
CA ARG A 306 -7.62 -21.26 -13.39
C ARG A 306 -8.44 -21.90 -12.26
N VAL A 307 -9.74 -21.56 -12.19
CA VAL A 307 -10.64 -22.01 -11.12
C VAL A 307 -11.58 -23.08 -11.63
N ALA A 308 -11.59 -24.24 -10.98
CA ALA A 308 -12.65 -25.23 -11.12
C ALA A 308 -13.71 -25.00 -10.03
N ILE A 309 -14.98 -24.88 -10.43
CA ILE A 309 -16.10 -24.68 -9.51
C ILE A 309 -16.84 -26.01 -9.36
N VAL A 310 -17.06 -26.43 -8.11
CA VAL A 310 -17.94 -27.57 -7.76
C VAL A 310 -19.14 -27.03 -7.02
N THR A 311 -20.33 -27.33 -7.46
CA THR A 311 -21.57 -26.81 -6.88
C THR A 311 -22.67 -27.83 -6.74
N ASN A 312 -23.55 -27.65 -5.76
CA ASN A 312 -24.85 -28.37 -5.72
C ASN A 312 -26.02 -27.46 -6.16
N SER A 313 -25.71 -26.28 -6.70
CA SER A 313 -26.71 -25.31 -7.18
C SER A 313 -26.05 -24.33 -8.16
N GLY A 314 -26.59 -24.23 -9.36
CA GLY A 314 -26.00 -23.39 -10.43
C GLY A 314 -25.93 -21.92 -10.13
N GLY A 315 -26.87 -21.32 -9.39
CA GLY A 315 -26.92 -19.88 -9.12
C GLY A 315 -25.66 -19.30 -8.51
N PRO A 316 -25.17 -19.78 -7.37
CA PRO A 316 -23.93 -19.30 -6.76
C PRO A 316 -22.70 -19.42 -7.63
N ALA A 317 -22.62 -20.50 -8.45
CA ALA A 317 -21.51 -20.70 -9.37
C ALA A 317 -21.50 -19.65 -10.49
N VAL A 318 -22.68 -19.29 -11.03
CA VAL A 318 -22.83 -18.24 -12.03
C VAL A 318 -22.40 -16.90 -11.44
N VAL A 319 -22.89 -16.53 -10.23
CA VAL A 319 -22.50 -15.31 -9.56
C VAL A 319 -20.97 -15.26 -9.34
N ALA A 320 -20.35 -16.36 -8.92
CA ALA A 320 -18.89 -16.41 -8.79
C ALA A 320 -18.19 -16.12 -10.12
N ALA A 321 -18.62 -16.77 -11.20
CA ALA A 321 -18.01 -16.65 -12.53
C ALA A 321 -18.11 -15.22 -13.10
N ASP A 322 -19.21 -14.50 -12.82
CA ASP A 322 -19.40 -13.11 -13.25
C ASP A 322 -18.31 -12.14 -12.74
N TYR A 323 -17.68 -12.46 -11.59
CA TYR A 323 -16.61 -11.63 -11.00
C TYR A 323 -15.20 -12.05 -11.45
N PHE A 324 -15.04 -13.17 -12.19
CA PHE A 324 -13.69 -13.67 -12.51
C PHE A 324 -12.87 -12.69 -13.34
N GLU A 325 -13.44 -12.14 -14.42
CA GLU A 325 -12.73 -11.16 -15.26
C GLU A 325 -12.26 -9.96 -14.46
N LYS A 326 -13.11 -9.46 -13.55
CA LYS A 326 -12.80 -8.29 -12.70
C LYS A 326 -11.59 -8.53 -11.81
N TYR A 327 -11.38 -9.75 -11.33
CA TYR A 327 -10.32 -10.11 -10.40
C TYR A 327 -9.23 -10.98 -11.02
N GLY A 328 -9.14 -11.00 -12.37
CA GLY A 328 -8.07 -11.66 -13.11
C GLY A 328 -8.10 -13.19 -13.04
N LEU A 329 -9.24 -13.78 -12.72
CA LEU A 329 -9.43 -15.23 -12.70
C LEU A 329 -9.98 -15.75 -14.03
N THR A 330 -9.77 -17.03 -14.29
CA THR A 330 -10.30 -17.73 -15.46
C THR A 330 -11.03 -19.00 -15.05
N LEU A 331 -12.13 -19.31 -15.75
CA LEU A 331 -12.80 -20.58 -15.57
C LEU A 331 -11.93 -21.67 -16.19
N ALA A 332 -11.52 -22.67 -15.40
CA ALA A 332 -10.69 -23.77 -15.85
C ALA A 332 -11.40 -24.56 -16.97
N GLN A 333 -10.69 -24.84 -18.06
CA GLN A 333 -11.17 -25.71 -19.12
C GLN A 333 -10.76 -27.14 -18.79
N LEU A 334 -11.74 -27.97 -18.38
CA LEU A 334 -11.49 -29.36 -18.03
C LEU A 334 -11.22 -30.19 -19.29
N SER A 335 -10.21 -31.05 -19.26
CA SER A 335 -9.87 -31.98 -20.34
C SER A 335 -10.93 -33.06 -20.53
N ASP A 336 -10.97 -33.66 -21.69
CA ASP A 336 -11.89 -34.77 -21.97
C ASP A 336 -11.65 -35.94 -21.01
N GLU A 337 -10.39 -36.19 -20.61
CA GLU A 337 -10.05 -37.21 -19.61
C GLU A 337 -10.67 -36.90 -18.25
N THR A 338 -10.55 -35.65 -17.79
CA THR A 338 -11.14 -35.20 -16.52
C THR A 338 -12.66 -35.30 -16.55
N LYS A 339 -13.29 -34.87 -17.67
CA LYS A 339 -14.75 -34.97 -17.86
C LYS A 339 -15.23 -36.41 -17.86
N GLU A 340 -14.53 -37.34 -18.54
CA GLU A 340 -14.89 -38.76 -18.56
C GLU A 340 -14.83 -39.37 -17.16
N LYS A 341 -13.81 -39.07 -16.37
CA LYS A 341 -13.69 -39.50 -14.97
C LYS A 341 -14.81 -38.88 -14.09
N LEU A 342 -15.16 -37.62 -14.31
CA LEU A 342 -16.32 -36.99 -13.65
C LEU A 342 -17.63 -37.70 -14.00
N HIS A 343 -17.84 -38.04 -15.27
CA HIS A 343 -18.99 -38.84 -15.70
C HIS A 343 -19.05 -40.20 -14.99
N GLN A 344 -17.93 -40.89 -14.88
CA GLN A 344 -17.88 -42.21 -14.20
C GLN A 344 -18.22 -42.08 -12.70
N ILE A 345 -17.83 -40.98 -12.05
CA ILE A 345 -18.19 -40.71 -10.66
C ILE A 345 -19.67 -40.35 -10.55
N LEU A 346 -20.12 -39.36 -11.31
CA LEU A 346 -21.42 -38.72 -11.13
C LEU A 346 -22.58 -39.59 -11.65
N ASN A 347 -22.39 -40.40 -12.71
CA ASN A 347 -23.42 -41.30 -13.21
C ASN A 347 -23.82 -42.40 -12.21
N LYS A 348 -23.01 -42.70 -11.20
CA LYS A 348 -23.40 -43.59 -10.09
C LYS A 348 -24.52 -42.98 -9.25
N PHE A 349 -24.70 -41.67 -9.28
CA PHE A 349 -25.63 -40.93 -8.43
C PHE A 349 -26.78 -40.32 -9.23
N SER A 350 -26.52 -39.67 -10.37
CA SER A 350 -27.56 -39.08 -11.23
C SER A 350 -27.04 -38.77 -12.64
N ALA A 351 -27.86 -39.04 -13.63
CA ALA A 351 -27.63 -38.67 -15.03
C ALA A 351 -27.84 -37.18 -15.32
N TRP A 352 -28.28 -36.39 -14.33
CA TRP A 352 -28.58 -34.97 -14.47
C TRP A 352 -27.41 -34.06 -14.05
N CYS A 353 -26.32 -34.63 -13.52
CA CYS A 353 -25.14 -33.86 -13.15
C CYS A 353 -24.41 -33.33 -14.38
N ALA A 354 -23.90 -32.10 -14.29
CA ALA A 354 -23.07 -31.49 -15.33
C ALA A 354 -21.57 -31.67 -15.01
N VAL A 355 -20.78 -32.06 -16.01
CA VAL A 355 -19.32 -32.28 -15.88
C VAL A 355 -18.49 -31.15 -16.49
N ASP A 356 -19.13 -30.22 -17.19
CA ASP A 356 -18.47 -28.99 -17.60
C ASP A 356 -18.26 -28.09 -16.38
N ASN A 357 -17.25 -27.20 -16.44
CA ASN A 357 -17.03 -26.26 -15.38
C ASN A 357 -17.98 -25.03 -15.51
N PRO A 358 -18.87 -24.77 -14.55
CA PRO A 358 -18.99 -25.36 -13.20
C PRO A 358 -19.49 -26.79 -13.20
N VAL A 359 -18.85 -27.68 -12.41
CA VAL A 359 -19.30 -29.06 -12.19
C VAL A 359 -20.50 -29.04 -11.24
N ASP A 360 -21.70 -29.27 -11.76
CA ASP A 360 -22.95 -29.26 -10.98
C ASP A 360 -23.35 -30.68 -10.58
N ILE A 361 -23.25 -30.94 -9.28
CA ILE A 361 -23.59 -32.22 -8.67
C ILE A 361 -25.03 -32.28 -8.19
N ILE A 362 -25.84 -31.28 -8.53
CA ILE A 362 -27.25 -31.10 -8.18
C ILE A 362 -27.58 -31.08 -6.68
N GLY A 363 -28.80 -30.66 -6.31
CA GLY A 363 -29.21 -30.39 -4.92
C GLY A 363 -29.24 -31.58 -3.96
N GLY A 364 -29.14 -32.81 -4.48
CA GLY A 364 -29.09 -34.06 -3.69
C GLY A 364 -27.68 -34.60 -3.43
N GLY A 365 -26.64 -33.80 -3.73
CA GLY A 365 -25.25 -34.23 -3.58
C GLY A 365 -24.87 -34.60 -2.14
N SER A 366 -24.34 -35.82 -1.97
CA SER A 366 -23.82 -36.28 -0.67
C SER A 366 -22.38 -35.81 -0.41
N GLY A 367 -21.91 -35.91 0.84
CA GLY A 367 -20.52 -35.66 1.19
C GLY A 367 -19.54 -36.51 0.37
N GLN A 368 -19.88 -37.79 0.11
CA GLN A 368 -19.06 -38.66 -0.72
C GLN A 368 -18.93 -38.17 -2.16
N MET A 369 -20.01 -37.65 -2.77
CA MET A 369 -19.95 -37.06 -4.11
C MET A 369 -19.02 -35.88 -4.16
N PHE A 370 -19.14 -34.92 -3.19
CA PHE A 370 -18.24 -33.80 -3.09
C PHE A 370 -16.78 -34.27 -2.93
N GLN A 371 -16.54 -35.27 -2.09
CA GLN A 371 -15.20 -35.81 -1.88
C GLN A 371 -14.59 -36.35 -3.18
N GLU A 372 -15.27 -37.28 -3.84
CA GLU A 372 -14.78 -37.95 -5.06
C GLU A 372 -14.52 -36.92 -6.18
N VAL A 373 -15.41 -35.92 -6.37
CA VAL A 373 -15.27 -34.88 -7.38
C VAL A 373 -14.10 -33.92 -7.04
N VAL A 374 -14.01 -33.47 -5.80
CA VAL A 374 -12.95 -32.54 -5.39
C VAL A 374 -11.57 -33.22 -5.41
N GLU A 375 -11.48 -34.49 -4.97
CA GLU A 375 -10.24 -35.27 -5.05
C GLU A 375 -9.79 -35.48 -6.51
N LEU A 376 -10.71 -35.73 -7.44
CA LEU A 376 -10.39 -35.82 -8.86
C LEU A 376 -9.80 -34.49 -9.37
N LEU A 377 -10.46 -33.36 -9.08
CA LEU A 377 -9.99 -32.03 -9.52
C LEU A 377 -8.67 -31.60 -8.83
N PHE A 378 -8.40 -32.08 -7.63
CA PHE A 378 -7.11 -31.85 -6.97
C PHE A 378 -5.97 -32.56 -7.71
N ASN A 379 -6.22 -33.72 -8.28
CA ASN A 379 -5.22 -34.51 -9.02
C ASN A 379 -5.15 -34.15 -10.52
N ALA A 380 -6.06 -33.28 -11.00
CA ALA A 380 -6.07 -32.83 -12.38
C ALA A 380 -5.14 -31.57 -12.56
N ASP A 381 -4.45 -31.54 -13.69
CA ASP A 381 -3.59 -30.37 -14.08
C ASP A 381 -4.38 -29.26 -14.78
N ASP A 382 -5.69 -29.47 -14.97
CA ASP A 382 -6.59 -28.56 -15.69
C ASP A 382 -6.87 -27.26 -14.91
N ASN A 383 -6.69 -27.28 -13.59
CA ASN A 383 -7.05 -26.19 -12.71
C ASN A 383 -5.99 -25.94 -11.64
N ASP A 384 -5.94 -24.72 -11.16
CA ASP A 384 -5.01 -24.28 -10.11
C ASP A 384 -5.69 -24.15 -8.74
N ILE A 385 -7.02 -23.97 -8.76
CA ILE A 385 -7.85 -23.65 -7.59
C ILE A 385 -9.16 -24.42 -7.69
N VAL A 386 -9.66 -24.95 -6.57
CA VAL A 386 -11.00 -25.50 -6.45
C VAL A 386 -11.87 -24.60 -5.60
N LEU A 387 -12.98 -24.11 -6.16
CA LEU A 387 -14.02 -23.34 -5.48
C LEU A 387 -15.26 -24.22 -5.29
N VAL A 388 -15.60 -24.52 -4.04
CA VAL A 388 -16.83 -25.26 -3.70
C VAL A 388 -17.91 -24.26 -3.30
N THR A 389 -19.03 -24.24 -4.03
CA THR A 389 -20.20 -23.43 -3.66
C THR A 389 -21.34 -24.35 -3.26
N MET A 390 -21.81 -24.24 -2.00
CA MET A 390 -22.84 -25.13 -1.47
C MET A 390 -23.85 -24.35 -0.63
N PRO A 391 -24.94 -23.83 -1.22
CA PRO A 391 -26.07 -23.40 -0.44
C PRO A 391 -26.52 -24.50 0.52
N LYS A 392 -27.00 -24.10 1.70
CA LYS A 392 -27.44 -25.03 2.74
C LYS A 392 -28.47 -26.01 2.15
N PRO A 393 -28.18 -27.32 2.15
CA PRO A 393 -29.15 -28.32 1.70
C PRO A 393 -30.44 -28.31 2.52
N SER A 394 -31.57 -28.64 1.90
CA SER A 394 -32.86 -28.70 2.56
C SER A 394 -33.01 -29.82 3.58
N PHE A 395 -32.10 -30.78 3.53
CA PHE A 395 -32.16 -31.99 4.40
C PHE A 395 -31.20 -31.81 5.58
N GLU A 396 -31.69 -32.14 6.77
CA GLU A 396 -30.92 -32.11 7.99
C GLU A 396 -29.75 -33.09 7.93
N GLY A 397 -28.58 -32.68 8.43
CA GLY A 397 -27.34 -33.51 8.47
C GLY A 397 -26.51 -33.51 7.19
N VAL A 398 -27.06 -33.14 6.03
CA VAL A 398 -26.31 -33.18 4.75
C VAL A 398 -25.18 -32.16 4.74
N LEU A 399 -25.36 -30.96 5.32
CA LEU A 399 -24.30 -29.97 5.40
C LEU A 399 -23.11 -30.48 6.22
N GLN A 400 -23.38 -31.15 7.34
CA GLN A 400 -22.34 -31.74 8.20
C GLN A 400 -21.61 -32.91 7.49
N ASP A 401 -22.32 -33.71 6.68
CA ASP A 401 -21.73 -34.79 5.89
C ASP A 401 -20.78 -34.23 4.82
N ILE A 402 -21.22 -33.23 4.05
CA ILE A 402 -20.38 -32.54 3.07
C ILE A 402 -19.17 -31.89 3.76
N ALA A 403 -19.40 -31.21 4.88
CA ALA A 403 -18.35 -30.58 5.65
C ALA A 403 -17.28 -31.58 6.10
N HIS A 404 -17.70 -32.73 6.62
CA HIS A 404 -16.80 -33.80 7.03
C HIS A 404 -15.93 -34.30 5.85
N SER A 405 -16.55 -34.53 4.71
CA SER A 405 -15.88 -34.98 3.49
C SER A 405 -14.87 -33.97 2.96
N LEU A 406 -15.23 -32.67 2.90
CA LEU A 406 -14.31 -31.63 2.46
C LEU A 406 -13.12 -31.46 3.43
N VAL A 407 -13.34 -31.62 4.75
CA VAL A 407 -12.26 -31.59 5.74
C VAL A 407 -11.30 -32.77 5.51
N ILE A 408 -11.79 -33.97 5.22
CA ILE A 408 -10.94 -35.13 4.90
C ILE A 408 -10.14 -34.86 3.63
N THR A 409 -10.79 -34.40 2.56
CA THR A 409 -10.15 -34.11 1.27
C THR A 409 -9.03 -33.07 1.45
N ARG A 410 -9.28 -32.02 2.21
CA ARG A 410 -8.29 -30.97 2.50
C ARG A 410 -7.08 -31.49 3.25
N ARG A 411 -7.29 -32.39 4.24
CA ARG A 411 -6.18 -32.97 5.03
C ARG A 411 -5.29 -33.89 4.20
N VAL A 412 -5.87 -34.60 3.24
CA VAL A 412 -5.12 -35.49 2.34
C VAL A 412 -4.36 -34.67 1.27
N ASN A 413 -4.92 -33.55 0.83
CA ASN A 413 -4.36 -32.70 -0.22
C ASN A 413 -4.15 -31.25 0.27
N PRO A 414 -3.14 -30.99 1.12
CA PRO A 414 -2.97 -29.68 1.76
C PRO A 414 -2.42 -28.58 0.80
N ASP A 415 -1.86 -28.96 -0.35
CA ASP A 415 -1.10 -28.02 -1.19
C ASP A 415 -1.98 -27.30 -2.23
N LYS A 416 -3.05 -27.94 -2.74
CA LYS A 416 -3.92 -27.30 -3.73
C LYS A 416 -4.92 -26.35 -3.03
N PRO A 417 -5.03 -25.10 -3.46
CA PRO A 417 -5.95 -24.13 -2.88
C PRO A 417 -7.42 -24.56 -3.04
N MET A 418 -8.16 -24.60 -1.92
CA MET A 418 -9.59 -24.85 -1.90
C MET A 418 -10.32 -23.79 -1.09
N PHE A 419 -11.40 -23.27 -1.64
CA PHE A 419 -12.28 -22.28 -1.03
C PHE A 419 -13.70 -22.80 -0.94
N VAL A 420 -14.42 -22.46 0.13
CA VAL A 420 -15.77 -22.97 0.40
C VAL A 420 -16.74 -21.82 0.66
N VAL A 421 -17.83 -21.76 -0.12
CA VAL A 421 -18.94 -20.80 0.02
C VAL A 421 -20.19 -21.54 0.44
N THR A 422 -20.79 -21.13 1.57
CA THR A 422 -21.98 -21.80 2.12
C THR A 422 -23.29 -21.05 1.88
N MET A 423 -23.26 -19.81 1.43
CA MET A 423 -24.43 -18.93 1.21
C MET A 423 -25.30 -18.69 2.46
N THR A 424 -25.00 -19.35 3.54
CA THR A 424 -25.69 -19.19 4.84
C THR A 424 -24.66 -19.27 5.94
N ASP A 425 -24.97 -18.60 7.05
CA ASP A 425 -24.15 -18.75 8.25
C ASP A 425 -24.23 -20.18 8.77
N VAL A 426 -23.11 -20.67 9.26
CA VAL A 426 -22.99 -21.99 9.86
C VAL A 426 -22.80 -21.85 11.37
N ASP A 427 -23.21 -22.88 12.10
CA ASP A 427 -23.01 -22.89 13.54
C ASP A 427 -21.50 -22.81 13.91
N HIS A 428 -21.23 -22.37 15.12
CA HIS A 428 -19.89 -22.14 15.62
C HIS A 428 -19.02 -23.41 15.55
N ASP A 429 -19.58 -24.59 15.88
CA ASP A 429 -18.83 -25.85 15.87
C ASP A 429 -18.39 -26.25 14.47
N LEU A 430 -19.28 -26.08 13.48
CA LEU A 430 -18.96 -26.35 12.08
C LEU A 430 -17.90 -25.38 11.56
N ARG A 431 -18.04 -24.08 11.86
CA ARG A 431 -17.04 -23.05 11.51
C ARG A 431 -15.67 -23.39 12.10
N GLU A 432 -15.62 -23.79 13.35
CA GLU A 432 -14.37 -24.16 14.03
C GLU A 432 -13.74 -25.42 13.38
N ARG A 433 -14.52 -26.43 13.03
CA ARG A 433 -14.03 -27.64 12.32
C ARG A 433 -13.42 -27.31 10.98
N TYR A 434 -14.07 -26.47 10.16
CA TYR A 434 -13.53 -25.98 8.89
C TYR A 434 -12.25 -25.19 9.11
N SER A 435 -12.26 -24.25 10.04
CA SER A 435 -11.10 -23.43 10.36
C SER A 435 -9.89 -24.28 10.79
N ARG A 436 -10.09 -25.25 11.70
CA ARG A 436 -9.02 -26.19 12.13
C ARG A 436 -8.49 -27.06 10.99
N ALA A 437 -9.33 -27.34 9.97
CA ALA A 437 -8.92 -28.09 8.80
C ALA A 437 -8.22 -27.24 7.73
N GLY A 438 -8.06 -25.93 7.96
CA GLY A 438 -7.46 -25.02 6.99
C GLY A 438 -8.42 -24.61 5.87
N LEU A 439 -9.72 -24.56 6.17
CA LEU A 439 -10.79 -24.18 5.23
C LEU A 439 -11.59 -23.01 5.80
N PRO A 440 -11.22 -21.76 5.56
CA PRO A 440 -12.08 -20.63 5.91
C PRO A 440 -13.38 -20.68 5.11
N ILE A 441 -14.50 -20.40 5.78
CA ILE A 441 -15.85 -20.37 5.17
C ILE A 441 -16.16 -18.96 4.73
N PHE A 442 -16.69 -18.83 3.50
CA PHE A 442 -17.20 -17.58 2.94
C PHE A 442 -18.72 -17.65 2.84
N LEU A 443 -19.37 -16.51 3.01
CA LEU A 443 -20.83 -16.43 2.89
C LEU A 443 -21.28 -16.13 1.45
N TYR A 444 -20.49 -15.36 0.69
CA TYR A 444 -20.90 -14.87 -0.62
C TYR A 444 -19.87 -15.16 -1.71
N PRO A 445 -20.32 -15.57 -2.92
CA PRO A 445 -19.43 -15.89 -4.04
C PRO A 445 -18.54 -14.72 -4.47
N GLU A 446 -19.08 -13.50 -4.55
CA GLU A 446 -18.35 -12.31 -4.95
C GLU A 446 -17.23 -11.94 -3.97
N GLU A 447 -17.40 -12.25 -2.70
CA GLU A 447 -16.41 -12.01 -1.66
C GLU A 447 -15.24 -12.97 -1.80
N VAL A 448 -15.50 -14.26 -1.96
CA VAL A 448 -14.45 -15.26 -2.11
C VAL A 448 -13.67 -15.06 -3.40
N VAL A 449 -14.31 -14.69 -4.51
CA VAL A 449 -13.65 -14.43 -5.79
C VAL A 449 -12.68 -13.25 -5.67
N LYS A 450 -13.05 -12.19 -4.95
CA LYS A 450 -12.16 -11.08 -4.65
C LYS A 450 -10.93 -11.55 -3.85
N ILE A 451 -11.11 -12.39 -2.85
CA ILE A 451 -10.03 -12.96 -2.03
C ILE A 451 -9.10 -13.82 -2.89
N ILE A 452 -9.65 -14.73 -3.70
CA ILE A 452 -8.88 -15.59 -4.61
C ILE A 452 -8.04 -14.73 -5.56
N GLY A 453 -8.65 -13.70 -6.18
CA GLY A 453 -7.96 -12.81 -7.11
C GLY A 453 -6.76 -12.10 -6.47
N LYS A 454 -6.91 -11.58 -5.25
CA LYS A 454 -5.79 -10.96 -4.51
C LYS A 454 -4.70 -11.95 -4.13
N MET A 455 -5.05 -13.18 -3.79
CA MET A 455 -4.06 -14.22 -3.51
C MET A 455 -3.31 -14.62 -4.79
N CYS A 456 -3.98 -14.71 -5.94
CA CYS A 456 -3.37 -14.96 -7.25
C CYS A 456 -2.46 -13.78 -7.69
N GLU A 457 -2.90 -12.55 -7.51
CA GLU A 457 -2.10 -11.36 -7.80
C GLU A 457 -0.78 -11.38 -7.01
N TYR A 458 -0.85 -11.70 -5.73
CA TYR A 458 0.34 -11.85 -4.90
C TYR A 458 1.23 -13.00 -5.38
N GLY A 459 0.67 -14.18 -5.63
CA GLY A 459 1.40 -15.35 -6.12
C GLY A 459 2.03 -15.15 -7.49
N GLY A 460 1.33 -14.47 -8.40
CA GLY A 460 1.74 -14.26 -9.79
C GLY A 460 2.79 -13.18 -10.01
N GLY A 461 2.99 -12.24 -9.11
CA GLY A 461 3.95 -11.18 -9.39
C GLY A 461 4.18 -10.14 -8.33
N LEU A 462 3.20 -9.80 -7.51
CA LEU A 462 3.35 -8.70 -6.54
C LEU A 462 4.53 -8.94 -5.59
N LYS A 463 4.76 -10.17 -5.17
CA LYS A 463 5.90 -10.57 -4.32
C LYS A 463 7.25 -10.46 -5.01
N ASN A 464 7.30 -10.43 -6.35
CA ASN A 464 8.53 -10.46 -7.15
C ASN A 464 8.91 -9.07 -7.70
N ALA A 465 8.19 -8.02 -7.31
CA ALA A 465 8.50 -6.66 -7.72
C ALA A 465 9.99 -6.34 -7.44
N THR A 466 10.77 -5.86 -8.42
CA THR A 466 12.20 -5.60 -8.30
C THR A 466 12.49 -4.16 -7.85
N PHE A 467 13.63 -3.96 -7.18
CA PHE A 467 14.09 -2.62 -6.77
C PHE A 467 15.26 -2.10 -7.60
N ASP A 468 15.66 -2.87 -8.61
CA ASP A 468 16.85 -2.51 -9.39
C ASP A 468 16.58 -1.19 -10.10
N SER A 469 17.16 -0.11 -9.57
CA SER A 469 17.14 1.18 -10.24
C SER A 469 18.01 1.09 -11.49
N TYR A 470 17.48 1.59 -12.59
CA TYR A 470 18.23 1.66 -13.83
C TYR A 470 19.01 2.98 -13.87
N GLU A 471 20.30 2.91 -14.10
CA GLU A 471 21.17 4.08 -14.25
C GLU A 471 21.66 4.22 -15.69
N PHE A 472 21.45 5.37 -16.28
CA PHE A 472 21.96 5.70 -17.59
C PHE A 472 23.40 6.20 -17.50
N SER A 473 24.28 5.68 -18.36
CA SER A 473 25.59 6.28 -18.64
C SER A 473 25.44 7.47 -19.60
N GLY A 474 26.34 8.44 -19.52
CA GLY A 474 26.34 9.61 -20.42
C GLY A 474 25.36 10.72 -20.02
N ILE A 475 24.95 10.75 -18.78
CA ILE A 475 24.19 11.86 -18.19
C ILE A 475 25.16 12.96 -17.77
N HIS A 476 24.82 14.21 -18.05
CA HIS A 476 25.58 15.40 -17.65
C HIS A 476 25.12 15.92 -16.28
N ARG A 477 25.27 15.09 -15.22
CA ARG A 477 24.79 15.38 -13.87
C ARG A 477 25.32 16.70 -13.30
N GLU A 478 26.62 16.97 -13.50
CA GLU A 478 27.27 18.21 -12.97
C GLU A 478 26.67 19.49 -13.60
N GLU A 479 26.24 19.43 -14.86
CA GLU A 479 25.58 20.55 -15.52
C GLU A 479 24.20 20.81 -14.91
N ALA A 480 23.40 19.76 -14.73
CA ALA A 480 22.10 19.85 -14.06
C ALA A 480 22.24 20.35 -12.63
N GLU A 481 23.25 19.89 -11.87
CA GLU A 481 23.51 20.29 -10.50
C GLU A 481 23.79 21.78 -10.38
N LYS A 482 24.64 22.34 -11.25
CA LYS A 482 24.95 23.79 -11.27
C LYS A 482 23.71 24.63 -11.49
N ILE A 483 22.83 24.22 -12.41
CA ILE A 483 21.58 24.91 -12.69
C ILE A 483 20.63 24.87 -11.51
N ILE A 484 20.44 23.67 -10.91
CA ILE A 484 19.52 23.47 -9.79
C ILE A 484 20.01 24.22 -8.54
N GLN A 485 21.31 24.18 -8.22
CA GLN A 485 21.89 24.91 -7.09
C GLN A 485 21.89 26.43 -7.31
N GLY A 486 21.97 26.88 -8.55
CA GLY A 486 21.90 28.31 -8.93
C GLY A 486 20.48 28.91 -8.86
N CYS A 487 19.45 28.10 -8.68
CA CYS A 487 18.07 28.55 -8.63
C CYS A 487 17.79 29.34 -7.34
N LYS A 488 17.37 30.60 -7.50
CA LYS A 488 17.01 31.51 -6.40
C LYS A 488 15.50 31.64 -6.18
N SER A 489 14.72 31.05 -7.05
CA SER A 489 13.25 31.07 -7.05
C SER A 489 12.69 29.67 -6.83
N GLU A 490 11.39 29.59 -6.52
CA GLU A 490 10.70 28.29 -6.35
C GLU A 490 10.68 27.46 -7.66
N PHE A 491 10.70 28.12 -8.82
CA PHE A 491 10.70 27.48 -10.14
C PHE A 491 11.97 27.83 -10.92
N LEU A 492 12.49 26.85 -11.65
CA LEU A 492 13.46 27.13 -12.71
C LEU A 492 12.80 27.94 -13.85
N SER A 493 13.59 28.77 -14.54
CA SER A 493 13.12 29.35 -15.79
C SER A 493 12.89 28.23 -16.82
N GLN A 494 12.10 28.50 -17.85
CA GLN A 494 11.82 27.49 -18.89
C GLN A 494 13.09 27.02 -19.60
N GLU A 495 14.03 27.91 -19.84
CA GLU A 495 15.34 27.60 -20.43
C GLU A 495 16.19 26.72 -19.48
N ASP A 496 16.21 27.03 -18.17
CA ASP A 496 16.95 26.25 -17.19
C ASP A 496 16.34 24.85 -16.99
N ALA A 497 15.00 24.75 -16.94
CA ALA A 497 14.29 23.48 -16.89
C ALA A 497 14.57 22.60 -18.11
N ARG A 498 14.59 23.20 -19.31
CA ARG A 498 14.97 22.53 -20.55
C ARG A 498 16.38 21.97 -20.47
N LYS A 499 17.37 22.79 -20.06
CA LYS A 499 18.79 22.37 -19.96
C LYS A 499 18.97 21.22 -18.95
N VAL A 500 18.30 21.26 -17.80
CA VAL A 500 18.33 20.16 -16.81
C VAL A 500 17.81 18.86 -17.46
N LEU A 501 16.71 18.92 -18.20
CA LEU A 501 16.17 17.73 -18.85
C LEU A 501 17.01 17.25 -20.03
N GLU A 502 17.61 18.17 -20.82
CA GLU A 502 18.56 17.83 -21.87
C GLU A 502 19.82 17.14 -21.31
N ALA A 503 20.33 17.57 -20.15
CA ALA A 503 21.41 16.91 -19.44
C ALA A 503 21.08 15.46 -19.05
N TYR A 504 19.76 15.15 -18.90
CA TYR A 504 19.25 13.79 -18.67
C TYR A 504 18.77 13.12 -19.96
N GLY A 505 19.08 13.68 -21.14
CA GLY A 505 18.88 13.05 -22.46
C GLY A 505 17.50 13.24 -23.05
N PHE A 506 16.66 14.16 -22.54
CA PHE A 506 15.44 14.57 -23.21
C PHE A 506 15.79 15.40 -24.45
N LYS A 507 14.99 15.24 -25.48
CA LYS A 507 15.11 16.05 -26.70
C LYS A 507 14.00 17.08 -26.74
N PHE A 508 14.36 18.31 -27.11
CA PHE A 508 13.45 19.41 -27.31
C PHE A 508 13.47 19.88 -28.77
N PRO A 509 12.43 20.57 -29.25
CA PRO A 509 12.46 21.26 -30.53
C PRO A 509 13.58 22.32 -30.55
N LYS A 510 14.08 22.68 -31.73
CA LYS A 510 15.02 23.80 -31.85
C LYS A 510 14.42 25.01 -31.14
N THR A 511 15.11 25.49 -30.11
CA THR A 511 14.62 26.56 -29.21
C THR A 511 15.76 27.52 -28.96
N VAL A 512 15.50 28.82 -29.08
CA VAL A 512 16.43 29.91 -28.79
C VAL A 512 15.75 30.99 -27.94
N LEU A 513 16.51 31.62 -27.08
CA LEU A 513 16.05 32.75 -26.27
C LEU A 513 16.47 34.07 -26.94
N ALA A 514 15.50 34.88 -27.35
CA ALA A 514 15.75 36.23 -27.85
C ALA A 514 15.50 37.23 -26.70
N ILE A 515 16.52 37.99 -26.34
CA ILE A 515 16.42 39.00 -25.27
C ILE A 515 15.97 40.38 -25.83
N ASN A 516 16.06 40.56 -27.15
CA ASN A 516 15.64 41.77 -27.84
C ASN A 516 15.16 41.48 -29.29
N LYS A 517 14.59 42.50 -29.92
CA LYS A 517 14.01 42.38 -31.26
C LYS A 517 15.02 42.04 -32.35
N ASN A 518 16.24 42.58 -32.28
CA ASN A 518 17.28 42.32 -33.29
C ASN A 518 17.74 40.86 -33.25
N GLU A 519 17.88 40.29 -32.04
CA GLU A 519 18.15 38.87 -31.92
C GLU A 519 17.03 38.01 -32.43
N ALA A 520 15.77 38.38 -32.17
CA ALA A 520 14.62 37.66 -32.66
C ALA A 520 14.59 37.62 -34.21
N GLU A 521 14.86 38.74 -34.88
CA GLU A 521 14.95 38.81 -36.34
C GLU A 521 16.04 37.87 -36.89
N ASN A 522 17.23 37.86 -36.29
CA ASN A 522 18.33 36.98 -36.67
C ASN A 522 17.94 35.50 -36.52
N TYR A 523 17.30 35.15 -35.39
CA TYR A 523 16.86 33.78 -35.15
C TYR A 523 15.74 33.34 -36.08
N PHE A 524 14.79 34.22 -36.45
CA PHE A 524 13.78 33.92 -37.45
C PHE A 524 14.42 33.57 -38.81
N ALA A 525 15.44 34.36 -39.25
CA ALA A 525 16.19 34.05 -40.46
C ALA A 525 16.93 32.67 -40.39
N ASP A 526 17.52 32.32 -39.23
CA ASP A 526 18.17 31.03 -39.03
C ASP A 526 17.16 29.87 -39.03
N PHE A 527 15.99 30.04 -38.44
CA PHE A 527 14.92 29.03 -38.44
C PHE A 527 14.39 28.82 -39.89
N GLU A 528 14.16 29.89 -40.62
CA GLU A 528 13.74 29.81 -42.01
C GLU A 528 14.78 29.14 -42.91
N GLY A 529 16.08 29.48 -42.74
CA GLY A 529 17.20 28.86 -43.42
C GLY A 529 17.36 27.37 -43.11
N SER A 530 16.91 26.93 -41.91
CA SER A 530 16.86 25.53 -41.51
C SER A 530 15.59 24.79 -42.01
N GLY A 531 14.72 25.45 -42.78
CA GLY A 531 13.49 24.86 -43.31
C GLY A 531 12.31 24.80 -42.31
N ILE A 532 12.42 25.43 -41.15
CA ILE A 532 11.34 25.51 -40.17
C ILE A 532 10.33 26.54 -40.62
N ARG A 533 9.06 26.15 -40.76
CA ARG A 533 7.98 26.97 -41.32
C ARG A 533 7.10 27.64 -40.26
N GLU A 534 7.03 27.08 -39.08
CA GLU A 534 6.17 27.54 -38.00
C GLU A 534 6.91 27.48 -36.68
N VAL A 535 6.69 28.47 -35.82
CA VAL A 535 7.29 28.58 -34.50
C VAL A 535 6.27 28.98 -33.45
N TYR A 536 6.50 28.58 -32.18
CA TYR A 536 5.87 29.21 -31.04
C TYR A 536 6.79 30.25 -30.42
N LEU A 537 6.20 31.37 -30.04
CA LEU A 537 6.84 32.40 -29.25
C LEU A 537 6.25 32.33 -27.84
N LYS A 538 7.10 32.14 -26.84
CA LYS A 538 6.71 31.97 -25.45
C LYS A 538 7.53 32.91 -24.55
N ILE A 539 6.87 33.64 -23.64
CA ILE A 539 7.62 34.46 -22.68
C ILE A 539 8.47 33.59 -21.76
N ASP A 540 9.72 33.98 -21.48
CA ASP A 540 10.54 33.38 -20.45
C ASP A 540 10.58 34.29 -19.25
N SER A 541 9.82 33.89 -18.21
CA SER A 541 9.71 34.60 -16.93
C SER A 541 9.38 33.61 -15.82
N PRO A 542 10.05 33.66 -14.68
CA PRO A 542 9.69 32.86 -13.51
C PRO A 542 8.37 33.31 -12.85
N ASP A 543 7.94 34.57 -13.13
CA ASP A 543 6.78 35.18 -12.49
C ASP A 543 5.48 35.00 -13.29
N ILE A 544 5.55 34.43 -14.51
CA ILE A 544 4.39 34.17 -15.39
C ILE A 544 4.27 32.66 -15.61
N LEU A 545 3.56 31.98 -14.71
CA LEU A 545 3.44 30.52 -14.71
C LEU A 545 2.39 30.03 -15.75
N HIS A 546 1.26 30.72 -15.89
CA HIS A 546 0.16 30.37 -16.83
C HIS A 546 0.25 31.22 -18.09
N LYS A 547 1.26 30.94 -18.92
CA LYS A 547 1.60 31.72 -20.10
C LYS A 547 0.49 31.79 -21.16
N SER A 548 -0.25 30.69 -21.34
CA SER A 548 -1.37 30.59 -22.27
C SER A 548 -2.52 31.53 -21.87
N ASP A 549 -2.88 31.51 -20.58
CA ASP A 549 -3.94 32.35 -20.00
C ASP A 549 -3.57 33.84 -20.06
N ALA A 550 -2.28 34.14 -19.91
CA ALA A 550 -1.72 35.46 -20.04
C ALA A 550 -1.59 35.94 -21.51
N GLY A 551 -1.94 35.11 -22.51
CA GLY A 551 -1.74 35.41 -23.91
C GLY A 551 -0.28 35.55 -24.36
N CYS A 552 0.63 34.91 -23.57
CA CYS A 552 2.08 34.97 -23.72
C CYS A 552 2.67 33.75 -24.46
N VAL A 553 1.81 32.93 -25.07
CA VAL A 553 2.18 31.83 -25.98
C VAL A 553 1.44 32.06 -27.31
N LYS A 554 2.18 32.26 -28.37
CA LYS A 554 1.63 32.56 -29.69
C LYS A 554 2.34 31.75 -30.77
N LYS A 555 1.55 31.27 -31.76
CA LYS A 555 2.08 30.63 -32.96
C LYS A 555 2.32 31.67 -34.04
N ALA A 556 3.44 31.57 -34.76
CA ALA A 556 3.76 32.38 -35.90
C ALA A 556 4.23 31.51 -37.08
N ALA A 557 3.79 31.85 -38.30
CA ALA A 557 4.24 31.23 -39.54
C ALA A 557 5.32 32.11 -40.19
N MET A 558 6.45 31.52 -40.55
CA MET A 558 7.64 32.22 -41.02
C MET A 558 7.41 32.93 -42.39
N LEU A 559 6.49 32.43 -43.20
CA LEU A 559 6.16 32.96 -44.53
C LEU A 559 4.78 33.61 -44.60
N SER A 560 4.18 33.93 -43.46
CA SER A 560 2.85 34.61 -43.49
C SER A 560 3.00 36.07 -43.89
N LYS A 561 2.19 36.46 -44.82
CA LYS A 561 2.08 37.91 -45.23
C LYS A 561 1.20 38.71 -44.27
N ASP A 562 0.37 38.04 -43.50
CA ASP A 562 -0.61 38.65 -42.62
C ASP A 562 -0.11 38.89 -41.19
N ILE A 563 0.80 38.03 -40.70
CA ILE A 563 1.34 38.12 -39.34
C ILE A 563 2.84 37.81 -39.39
N GLU A 564 3.67 38.82 -39.43
CA GLU A 564 5.12 38.68 -39.37
C GLU A 564 5.52 38.18 -37.96
N PRO A 565 6.44 37.20 -37.83
CA PRO A 565 6.89 36.67 -36.54
C PRO A 565 7.37 37.73 -35.56
N ILE A 566 7.95 38.83 -36.07
CA ILE A 566 8.45 39.92 -35.23
C ILE A 566 7.33 40.73 -34.57
N ASN A 567 6.17 40.85 -35.19
CA ASN A 567 5.00 41.50 -34.59
C ASN A 567 4.41 40.64 -33.48
N VAL A 568 4.49 39.30 -33.62
CA VAL A 568 4.09 38.35 -32.55
C VAL A 568 5.04 38.44 -31.38
N PHE A 569 6.34 38.65 -31.60
CA PHE A 569 7.34 38.87 -30.53
C PHE A 569 6.97 40.09 -29.67
N ASP A 570 6.68 41.23 -30.33
CA ASP A 570 6.26 42.45 -29.63
C ASP A 570 4.94 42.27 -28.87
N GLU A 571 3.99 41.51 -29.44
CA GLU A 571 2.71 41.20 -28.82
C GLU A 571 2.88 40.36 -27.53
N VAL A 572 3.73 39.33 -27.58
CA VAL A 572 4.01 38.46 -26.42
C VAL A 572 4.60 39.26 -25.27
N ILE A 573 5.57 40.15 -25.53
CA ILE A 573 6.15 41.03 -24.51
C ILE A 573 5.10 42.00 -23.93
N LYS A 574 4.27 42.59 -24.82
CA LYS A 574 3.19 43.52 -24.41
C LYS A 574 2.18 42.80 -23.48
N ASN A 575 1.79 41.56 -23.83
CA ASN A 575 0.87 40.77 -23.03
C ASN A 575 1.45 40.41 -21.67
N ALA A 576 2.73 40.04 -21.62
CA ALA A 576 3.44 39.73 -20.37
C ALA A 576 3.45 40.94 -19.41
N LYS A 577 3.82 42.13 -19.92
CA LYS A 577 3.82 43.35 -19.12
C LYS A 577 2.41 43.81 -18.72
N LYS A 578 1.39 43.51 -19.51
CA LYS A 578 -0.01 43.76 -19.14
C LYS A 578 -0.51 42.83 -18.06
N TYR A 579 -0.11 41.57 -18.11
CA TYR A 579 -0.52 40.53 -17.14
C TYR A 579 0.14 40.74 -15.77
N ASN A 580 1.46 40.96 -15.76
CA ASN A 580 2.23 41.28 -14.56
C ASN A 580 3.30 42.35 -14.87
N PRO A 581 3.02 43.65 -14.57
CA PRO A 581 3.95 44.73 -14.82
C PRO A 581 5.33 44.60 -14.17
N ASP A 582 5.40 43.92 -13.04
CA ASP A 582 6.63 43.74 -12.21
C ASP A 582 7.36 42.41 -12.54
N ALA A 583 6.86 41.63 -13.50
CA ALA A 583 7.47 40.35 -13.85
C ALA A 583 8.90 40.51 -14.40
N GLN A 584 9.81 39.67 -13.90
CA GLN A 584 11.15 39.54 -14.45
C GLN A 584 11.09 38.80 -15.80
N ILE A 585 11.19 39.53 -16.90
CA ILE A 585 11.19 38.98 -18.26
C ILE A 585 12.65 38.76 -18.69
N LYS A 586 13.07 37.51 -18.87
CA LYS A 586 14.39 37.15 -19.39
C LYS A 586 14.47 37.31 -20.92
N GLY A 587 13.36 37.11 -21.61
CA GLY A 587 13.25 37.21 -23.08
C GLY A 587 12.02 36.49 -23.61
N VAL A 588 12.03 36.20 -24.91
CA VAL A 588 11.02 35.37 -25.59
C VAL A 588 11.70 34.14 -26.19
N LEU A 589 11.26 32.95 -25.81
CA LEU A 589 11.68 31.71 -26.41
C LEU A 589 10.99 31.57 -27.79
N ILE A 590 11.79 31.38 -28.82
CA ILE A 590 11.38 31.06 -30.19
C ILE A 590 11.62 29.56 -30.35
N GLN A 591 10.55 28.81 -30.52
CA GLN A 591 10.59 27.33 -30.52
C GLN A 591 9.94 26.79 -31.80
N GLU A 592 10.61 25.84 -32.44
CA GLU A 592 10.05 25.08 -33.59
C GLU A 592 8.71 24.44 -33.20
N PHE A 593 7.73 24.58 -34.11
CA PHE A 593 6.42 23.95 -33.92
C PHE A 593 6.45 22.48 -34.37
N ILE A 594 6.09 21.57 -33.49
CA ILE A 594 5.95 20.14 -33.78
C ILE A 594 4.47 19.82 -33.97
N SER A 595 4.05 19.56 -35.20
CA SER A 595 2.63 19.38 -35.59
C SER A 595 2.05 18.04 -35.16
N ASP A 596 2.82 16.96 -35.33
CA ASP A 596 2.37 15.57 -35.21
C ASP A 596 2.85 14.89 -33.90
N GLY A 597 2.50 13.63 -33.74
CA GLY A 597 2.86 12.80 -32.59
C GLY A 597 1.73 12.66 -31.56
N LYS A 598 1.72 11.54 -30.86
CA LYS A 598 0.79 11.31 -29.75
C LYS A 598 1.23 12.14 -28.54
N GLU A 599 0.30 12.87 -27.94
CA GLU A 599 0.60 13.69 -26.77
C GLU A 599 0.54 12.87 -25.50
N ILE A 600 1.66 12.82 -24.77
CA ILE A 600 1.77 12.20 -23.47
C ILE A 600 2.24 13.22 -22.43
N LEU A 601 1.99 12.90 -21.17
CA LEU A 601 2.44 13.64 -19.99
C LEU A 601 3.38 12.77 -19.16
N ILE A 602 4.49 13.36 -18.72
CA ILE A 602 5.30 12.82 -17.62
C ILE A 602 5.40 13.89 -16.55
N GLY A 603 4.91 13.56 -15.35
CA GLY A 603 4.97 14.44 -14.19
C GLY A 603 5.72 13.80 -13.02
N VAL A 604 6.21 14.63 -12.11
CA VAL A 604 6.72 14.19 -10.82
C VAL A 604 6.19 15.08 -9.73
N LYS A 605 5.86 14.49 -8.60
CA LYS A 605 5.51 15.22 -7.38
C LYS A 605 6.18 14.57 -6.17
N TYR A 606 6.84 15.39 -5.35
CA TYR A 606 7.35 14.91 -4.07
C TYR A 606 6.23 14.84 -3.03
N GLU A 607 6.00 13.65 -2.50
CA GLU A 607 5.07 13.40 -1.40
C GLU A 607 5.85 13.22 -0.10
N LYS A 608 5.61 14.14 0.84
CA LYS A 608 6.31 14.15 2.14
C LYS A 608 6.14 12.83 2.87
N GLY A 609 7.24 12.20 3.26
CA GLY A 609 7.25 10.93 3.99
C GLY A 609 7.11 9.69 3.11
N ILE A 610 6.91 9.85 1.77
CA ILE A 610 6.85 8.73 0.82
C ILE A 610 7.97 8.81 -0.22
N GLY A 611 8.17 9.98 -0.87
CA GLY A 611 9.16 10.14 -1.92
C GLY A 611 8.60 10.79 -3.18
N HIS A 612 9.29 10.62 -4.33
CA HIS A 612 8.86 11.16 -5.61
C HIS A 612 7.90 10.21 -6.32
N LEU A 613 6.69 10.71 -6.57
CA LEU A 613 5.66 10.02 -7.32
C LEU A 613 5.76 10.44 -8.79
N ILE A 614 6.04 9.50 -9.69
CA ILE A 614 6.11 9.71 -11.14
C ILE A 614 4.74 9.43 -11.72
N ALA A 615 4.22 10.37 -12.51
CA ALA A 615 2.97 10.28 -13.23
C ALA A 615 3.22 10.03 -14.72
N PHE A 616 2.40 9.19 -15.34
CA PHE A 616 2.36 8.99 -16.79
C PHE A 616 0.91 8.94 -17.26
N GLY A 617 0.62 9.60 -18.38
CA GLY A 617 -0.72 9.60 -18.95
C GLY A 617 -0.84 10.31 -20.30
N GLU A 618 -2.10 10.48 -20.74
CA GLU A 618 -2.45 11.28 -21.91
C GLU A 618 -2.12 12.75 -21.66
N GLY A 619 -1.34 13.37 -22.56
CA GLY A 619 -0.94 14.76 -22.49
C GLY A 619 -1.88 15.72 -23.25
N GLY A 620 -1.48 16.99 -23.29
CA GLY A 620 -2.19 18.04 -24.00
C GLY A 620 -3.29 18.72 -23.19
N ILE A 621 -4.12 19.52 -23.87
CA ILE A 621 -5.13 20.40 -23.23
C ILE A 621 -6.31 19.67 -22.58
N TYR A 622 -6.51 18.39 -22.89
CA TYR A 622 -7.61 17.58 -22.34
C TYR A 622 -7.21 16.72 -21.14
N THR A 623 -5.99 16.81 -20.68
CA THR A 623 -5.44 16.00 -19.55
C THR A 623 -6.31 16.11 -18.30
N GLU A 624 -6.73 17.33 -17.92
CA GLU A 624 -7.56 17.55 -16.73
C GLU A 624 -8.98 16.98 -16.86
N ALA A 625 -9.53 16.94 -18.08
CA ALA A 625 -10.87 16.45 -18.34
C ALA A 625 -10.94 14.91 -18.38
N ARG A 626 -9.93 14.25 -18.96
CA ARG A 626 -9.92 12.79 -19.13
C ARG A 626 -9.36 12.02 -17.95
N ARG A 627 -8.42 12.60 -17.19
CA ARG A 627 -7.81 12.03 -15.98
C ARG A 627 -7.27 10.61 -16.17
N ASP A 628 -6.75 10.28 -17.35
CA ASP A 628 -6.10 9.00 -17.63
C ASP A 628 -4.62 9.08 -17.29
N ILE A 629 -4.34 9.10 -15.98
CA ILE A 629 -2.98 9.23 -15.42
C ILE A 629 -2.82 8.16 -14.36
N ASN A 630 -1.70 7.43 -14.43
CA ASN A 630 -1.28 6.49 -13.40
C ASN A 630 0.06 6.88 -12.81
N PHE A 631 0.38 6.29 -11.66
CA PHE A 631 1.49 6.71 -10.82
C PHE A 631 2.38 5.53 -10.43
N ALA A 632 3.69 5.80 -10.29
CA ALA A 632 4.65 4.86 -9.70
C ALA A 632 5.64 5.63 -8.82
N LEU A 633 6.22 4.95 -7.82
CA LEU A 633 7.16 5.55 -6.87
C LEU A 633 8.61 5.40 -7.37
N ALA A 634 9.35 6.51 -7.45
CA ALA A 634 10.78 6.48 -7.76
C ALA A 634 11.61 5.87 -6.60
N PRO A 635 12.79 5.26 -6.90
CA PRO A 635 13.34 4.99 -8.22
C PRO A 635 12.61 3.84 -8.95
N LEU A 636 12.46 3.93 -10.28
CA LEU A 636 11.77 2.90 -11.08
C LEU A 636 12.73 1.80 -11.55
N SER A 637 12.24 0.57 -11.55
CA SER A 637 12.82 -0.52 -12.35
C SER A 637 12.32 -0.47 -13.79
N VAL A 638 12.94 -1.26 -14.67
CA VAL A 638 12.51 -1.41 -16.06
C VAL A 638 11.08 -1.95 -16.16
N GLU A 639 10.75 -2.92 -15.31
CA GLU A 639 9.43 -3.55 -15.25
C GLU A 639 8.36 -2.56 -14.75
N GLU A 640 8.69 -1.76 -13.73
CA GLU A 640 7.79 -0.74 -13.21
C GLU A 640 7.52 0.36 -14.24
N ALA A 641 8.53 0.78 -15.00
CA ALA A 641 8.38 1.76 -16.06
C ALA A 641 7.49 1.21 -17.21
N ASN A 642 7.71 -0.03 -17.65
CA ASN A 642 6.85 -0.70 -18.63
C ASN A 642 5.40 -0.82 -18.11
N GLY A 643 5.22 -1.32 -16.89
CA GLY A 643 3.91 -1.47 -16.26
C GLY A 643 3.17 -0.14 -16.10
N LEU A 644 3.87 0.96 -15.86
CA LEU A 644 3.27 2.30 -15.79
C LEU A 644 2.74 2.75 -17.16
N VAL A 645 3.49 2.52 -18.24
CA VAL A 645 3.05 2.82 -19.62
C VAL A 645 1.84 1.97 -20.02
N GLU A 646 1.82 0.69 -19.65
CA GLU A 646 0.73 -0.23 -19.98
C GLU A 646 -0.55 0.01 -19.18
N SER A 647 -0.45 0.65 -18.03
CA SER A 647 -1.55 0.81 -17.07
C SER A 647 -2.59 1.85 -17.47
N VAL A 648 -2.27 2.78 -18.38
CA VAL A 648 -3.19 3.84 -18.82
C VAL A 648 -4.15 3.35 -19.92
N LYS A 649 -5.37 3.85 -19.94
CA LYS A 649 -6.36 3.50 -20.99
C LYS A 649 -5.88 3.95 -22.37
N PHE A 650 -5.17 5.07 -22.41
CA PHE A 650 -4.54 5.63 -23.59
C PHE A 650 -3.50 4.70 -24.25
N TYR A 651 -3.00 3.69 -23.54
CA TYR A 651 -2.07 2.68 -24.06
C TYR A 651 -2.56 2.03 -25.37
N LYS A 652 -3.87 1.80 -25.51
CA LYS A 652 -4.46 1.26 -26.74
C LYS A 652 -4.24 2.17 -27.95
N ILE A 653 -4.23 3.49 -27.75
CA ILE A 653 -3.96 4.49 -28.78
C ILE A 653 -2.46 4.54 -29.09
N LEU A 654 -1.59 4.38 -28.09
CA LEU A 654 -0.14 4.32 -28.29
C LEU A 654 0.28 3.12 -29.14
N LYS A 655 -0.44 1.98 -29.04
CA LYS A 655 -0.24 0.81 -29.91
C LYS A 655 -0.60 1.02 -31.38
N GLY A 656 -1.24 2.15 -31.70
CA GLY A 656 -1.77 2.44 -33.02
C GLY A 656 -3.18 1.88 -33.22
N VAL A 657 -4.05 2.72 -33.78
CA VAL A 657 -5.45 2.38 -34.09
C VAL A 657 -5.68 2.54 -35.60
N ARG A 658 -6.55 1.71 -36.17
CA ARG A 658 -6.95 1.78 -37.60
C ARG A 658 -5.78 1.77 -38.59
N GLY A 659 -4.72 1.00 -38.30
CA GLY A 659 -3.54 0.87 -39.18
C GLY A 659 -2.43 1.89 -38.95
N GLU A 660 -2.54 2.75 -37.95
CA GLU A 660 -1.43 3.58 -37.49
C GLU A 660 -0.32 2.72 -36.88
N LYS A 661 0.94 3.12 -37.07
CA LYS A 661 2.07 2.46 -36.41
C LYS A 661 2.11 2.80 -34.92
N PRO A 662 2.56 1.87 -34.06
CA PRO A 662 2.75 2.15 -32.64
C PRO A 662 3.85 3.19 -32.44
N VAL A 663 3.81 3.87 -31.29
CA VAL A 663 4.92 4.69 -30.81
C VAL A 663 6.08 3.80 -30.36
N ASP A 664 7.29 4.38 -30.23
CA ASP A 664 8.43 3.63 -29.66
C ASP A 664 8.28 3.51 -28.12
N PHE A 665 7.84 2.34 -27.66
CA PHE A 665 7.67 2.04 -26.25
C PHE A 665 8.97 2.02 -25.45
N ASN A 666 10.11 1.68 -26.08
CA ASN A 666 11.41 1.71 -25.43
C ASN A 666 11.79 3.15 -25.07
N MET A 667 11.52 4.09 -25.95
CA MET A 667 11.78 5.51 -25.68
C MET A 667 10.87 6.07 -24.59
N LEU A 668 9.60 5.62 -24.49
CA LEU A 668 8.71 6.00 -23.40
C LEU A 668 9.21 5.48 -22.05
N ARG A 669 9.56 4.21 -22.01
CA ARG A 669 10.18 3.58 -20.83
C ARG A 669 11.46 4.32 -20.42
N ASP A 670 12.35 4.58 -21.36
CA ASP A 670 13.62 5.25 -21.10
C ASP A 670 13.40 6.68 -20.59
N ALA A 671 12.40 7.41 -21.08
CA ALA A 671 12.03 8.72 -20.55
C ALA A 671 11.61 8.66 -19.08
N LEU A 672 10.78 7.67 -18.70
CA LEU A 672 10.37 7.46 -17.32
C LEU A 672 11.56 7.10 -16.41
N LEU A 673 12.46 6.24 -16.88
CA LEU A 673 13.66 5.85 -16.13
C LEU A 673 14.63 7.04 -15.96
N ARG A 674 14.79 7.90 -16.97
CA ARG A 674 15.60 9.14 -16.89
C ARG A 674 15.04 10.14 -15.89
N ILE A 675 13.72 10.33 -15.86
CA ILE A 675 13.06 11.16 -14.84
C ILE A 675 13.22 10.56 -13.45
N SER A 676 13.09 9.24 -13.34
CA SER A 676 13.32 8.51 -12.10
C SER A 676 14.74 8.73 -11.56
N GLN A 677 15.75 8.66 -12.43
CA GLN A 677 17.13 8.95 -12.06
C GLN A 677 17.35 10.41 -11.68
N LEU A 678 16.78 11.35 -12.46
CA LEU A 678 16.88 12.79 -12.15
C LEU A 678 16.40 13.13 -10.74
N VAL A 679 15.25 12.60 -10.32
CA VAL A 679 14.70 12.91 -8.99
C VAL A 679 15.37 12.11 -7.86
N SER A 680 16.04 11.01 -8.19
CA SER A 680 16.90 10.27 -7.26
C SER A 680 18.22 11.00 -7.02
N ASP A 681 18.81 11.56 -8.09
CA ASP A 681 20.05 12.37 -8.02
C ASP A 681 19.83 13.72 -7.32
N PHE A 682 18.64 14.32 -7.47
CA PHE A 682 18.27 15.63 -6.94
C PHE A 682 17.01 15.57 -6.09
N PRO A 683 17.09 15.05 -4.84
CA PRO A 683 15.94 14.95 -3.95
C PRO A 683 15.27 16.30 -3.61
N GLN A 684 15.95 17.42 -3.83
CA GLN A 684 15.41 18.76 -3.66
C GLN A 684 14.40 19.18 -4.73
N ILE A 685 14.25 18.46 -5.82
CA ILE A 685 13.18 18.68 -6.79
C ILE A 685 11.85 18.40 -6.11
N ALA A 686 10.93 19.37 -6.14
CA ALA A 686 9.58 19.20 -5.57
C ALA A 686 8.57 18.70 -6.60
N GLU A 687 8.68 19.21 -7.85
CA GLU A 687 7.74 18.88 -8.92
C GLU A 687 8.43 18.99 -10.29
N ILE A 688 8.06 18.11 -11.19
CA ILE A 688 8.38 18.19 -12.62
C ILE A 688 7.07 18.02 -13.38
N ASP A 689 6.84 18.86 -14.39
CA ASP A 689 5.74 18.73 -15.34
C ASP A 689 6.29 18.87 -16.76
N ILE A 690 6.18 17.79 -17.54
CA ILE A 690 6.57 17.75 -18.95
C ILE A 690 5.29 17.45 -19.76
N ASN A 691 4.65 18.49 -20.27
CA ASN A 691 3.35 18.40 -20.94
C ASN A 691 3.20 19.47 -22.03
N PRO A 692 3.05 19.06 -23.32
CA PRO A 692 3.11 17.67 -23.80
C PRO A 692 4.53 17.17 -24.15
N ILE A 693 4.67 15.86 -24.17
CA ILE A 693 5.71 15.17 -24.92
C ILE A 693 5.06 14.60 -26.17
N LYS A 694 5.64 14.84 -27.33
CA LYS A 694 5.20 14.29 -28.62
C LYS A 694 5.90 12.94 -28.84
N ALA A 695 5.13 11.86 -28.84
CA ALA A 695 5.64 10.49 -29.05
C ALA A 695 5.38 10.05 -30.51
N PHE A 696 6.44 9.57 -31.17
CA PHE A 696 6.45 9.10 -32.56
C PHE A 696 6.88 7.62 -32.60
N THR A 697 6.97 7.09 -33.80
CA THR A 697 7.42 5.72 -34.06
C THR A 697 8.95 5.52 -33.88
N ASP A 698 9.72 6.61 -33.84
CA ASP A 698 11.20 6.61 -33.85
C ASP A 698 11.83 7.67 -32.95
N LYS A 699 11.04 8.50 -32.31
CA LYS A 699 11.51 9.57 -31.41
C LYS A 699 10.43 10.01 -30.43
N ILE A 700 10.89 10.65 -29.35
CA ILE A 700 10.06 11.45 -28.44
C ILE A 700 10.63 12.85 -28.32
N ILE A 701 9.79 13.88 -28.24
CA ILE A 701 10.20 15.28 -28.18
C ILE A 701 9.38 15.98 -27.07
N ALA A 702 10.05 16.44 -26.02
CA ALA A 702 9.43 17.25 -24.98
C ALA A 702 9.20 18.67 -25.51
N VAL A 703 7.96 19.18 -25.43
CA VAL A 703 7.60 20.49 -25.99
C VAL A 703 7.61 21.59 -24.94
N ASP A 704 7.15 21.26 -23.75
CA ASP A 704 7.14 22.18 -22.62
C ASP A 704 7.57 21.46 -21.34
N ALA A 705 8.26 22.17 -20.45
CA ALA A 705 8.73 21.60 -19.20
C ALA A 705 8.77 22.65 -18.09
N ARG A 706 8.44 22.21 -16.89
CA ARG A 706 8.51 23.00 -15.67
C ARG A 706 9.15 22.17 -14.54
N ILE A 707 10.05 22.79 -13.80
CA ILE A 707 10.69 22.17 -12.63
C ILE A 707 10.56 23.11 -11.43
N LYS A 708 10.03 22.57 -10.32
CA LYS A 708 9.91 23.24 -9.03
C LYS A 708 10.94 22.67 -8.08
N ILE A 709 11.63 23.55 -7.36
CA ILE A 709 12.59 23.18 -6.32
C ILE A 709 11.93 23.36 -4.95
N LYS A 710 12.21 22.46 -4.02
CA LYS A 710 11.77 22.62 -2.63
C LYS A 710 12.38 23.91 -2.09
N GLY A 711 11.56 24.83 -1.62
CA GLY A 711 12.04 26.04 -0.95
C GLY A 711 12.97 25.66 0.20
N GLY A 712 14.12 26.29 0.28
CA GLY A 712 15.06 26.14 1.38
C GLY A 712 14.49 26.68 2.69
#